data_397abf6019dd0dbadf76d03f374118aa
#
_entry.id   397abf6019dd0dbadf76d03f374118aa
#
_cell.length_a   1.000
_cell.length_b   1.000
_cell.length_c   1.000
_cell.angle_alpha   90.00
_cell.angle_beta   90.00
_cell.angle_gamma   90.00
#
_symmetry.space_group_name_H-M   'P 1'
#
loop_
_entity.id
_entity.type
_entity.pdbx_description
1 polymer ?
#
loop_
_entity_poly.entity_id
_entity_poly.type
_entity_poly.pdbx_seq_one_letter_code
_entity_poly.pdbx_strand_id
1 'polypeptide(L)'
;RPPQPNRGAPVGGASAPQQTQRIQRPGSLTEAVADRDRRGPSTGPRPATGARPAVDREGRRVPGSGPATGERRQTAGGPPSGPPPRRGGGNGDGSDGPGRRPAQKKKSPWRIVRRTLYVLIALAILLPSGIFLAAYTTVSVPQPGDLKTNQVATILASDGDTVISKVVPPEGNRTDVTIEQIPPHVRNAVMAAEDRDFYTNPGFSISGFARAARDNVLGKESAGGGSTITQQYVKNALVGDEHSLTRKMHELVISAKMARQWSKDEILAAYLNTIYFGRGAYGIDAASKAYFGKPVQELTVAEGAVLAATIQLPSSLDPEKNPEGAKTRWNYVLDGMVSAGNLSAGERQSLQYPQVVSLASTQDKEQDSGPEGLIKTQVLKELAAAGISEQQLNTSGLQITTTIDPKAQQAAVDAATSKMQGEPEQLRTAVVSIDPHTGAVRAYYGGNDGQGYDYANAGLQTGSSFKVIGLAANLEQGIPLSQMYDSSPITVNGIKITNVEGEQCGMCTIAEALKRSLNTSFYRMQLDMQNGPQKIADMGHRLGIPDTIPGVGKTLTESDGSGPNNGIVLGQYQARPLDMASAYATLAASGIYHAPHFVTKVVTADGQVLLDRGEVAGEQRVSAAVADNVTAAMKPIAGWSRNHGLANGRESAAKTGTAQLGDTGENKDAWMVGYTPSLSTAVWVGSVDNSALRNYGGGMIYGSGLPSDIWKATMDGALSGTRNETFPKPAPIKGQAGVPEWSAPYTPPTTADSPLLPPVVVAPTQVEILPGITIPVPGIQPAP
;
A
#
# COMPACT_ATOMS: atom_id res chain seq x y z
N ARG A 1 12.77 38.33 43.94
CA ARG A 1 14.24 38.47 44.10
C ARG A 1 14.78 37.18 44.74
N PRO A 2 15.77 36.50 44.11
CA PRO A 2 16.41 35.31 44.67
C PRO A 2 17.64 35.65 45.53
N PRO A 3 18.24 34.68 46.21
CA PRO A 3 19.69 34.72 46.42
C PRO A 3 20.40 33.49 45.82
N GLN A 4 21.50 33.74 45.18
CA GLN A 4 22.64 32.86 44.88
C GLN A 4 23.77 33.13 45.90
N PRO A 5 24.95 32.48 45.76
CA PRO A 5 25.35 31.10 46.09
C PRO A 5 26.52 31.06 47.12
N ASN A 6 26.97 29.87 47.47
CA ASN A 6 28.30 29.81 48.10
C ASN A 6 29.15 28.62 47.56
N ARG A 7 30.42 28.98 47.28
CA ARG A 7 31.49 28.14 46.72
C ARG A 7 32.21 27.37 47.86
N GLY A 8 32.73 26.20 47.48
CA GLY A 8 33.73 25.50 48.24
C GLY A 8 34.23 24.24 47.53
N ALA A 9 35.45 24.30 46.99
CA ALA A 9 36.27 23.17 46.55
C ALA A 9 37.51 23.08 47.51
N PRO A 10 38.48 22.13 47.33
CA PRO A 10 38.58 20.85 46.62
C PRO A 10 39.22 19.74 47.53
N VAL A 11 39.42 18.52 47.01
CA VAL A 11 40.58 17.58 47.14
C VAL A 11 40.07 16.20 46.61
N GLY A 12 40.49 15.60 45.58
CA GLY A 12 41.73 15.00 45.21
C GLY A 12 41.62 13.47 45.30
N GLY A 13 41.73 12.74 44.15
CA GLY A 13 41.81 11.28 44.14
C GLY A 13 41.65 10.68 42.74
N ALA A 14 42.74 10.45 42.01
CA ALA A 14 42.85 9.82 40.74
C ALA A 14 42.55 8.31 40.81
N SER A 15 41.76 7.74 39.89
CA SER A 15 41.81 6.33 39.54
C SER A 15 41.42 6.17 38.06
N ALA A 16 42.16 5.33 37.38
CA ALA A 16 42.26 5.13 35.92
C ALA A 16 40.96 4.56 35.28
N PRO A 17 40.82 4.64 33.95
CA PRO A 17 39.59 4.32 33.27
C PRO A 17 39.44 2.81 33.04
N GLN A 18 38.30 2.26 33.41
CA GLN A 18 37.85 0.94 32.98
C GLN A 18 37.34 0.99 31.55
N GLN A 19 37.83 0.10 30.72
CA GLN A 19 37.42 -0.16 29.35
C GLN A 19 35.94 -0.61 29.28
N THR A 20 35.12 0.16 28.58
CA THR A 20 33.76 -0.24 28.17
C THR A 20 33.86 -1.30 27.10
N GLN A 21 33.48 -2.52 27.39
CA GLN A 21 33.26 -3.56 26.41
C GLN A 21 32.07 -3.21 25.52
N ARG A 22 32.34 -3.07 24.25
CA ARG A 22 31.36 -2.90 23.16
C ARG A 22 30.54 -4.20 23.06
N ILE A 23 29.28 -4.17 23.40
CA ILE A 23 28.33 -5.23 23.13
C ILE A 23 28.06 -5.20 21.61
N GLN A 24 28.48 -6.25 20.91
CA GLN A 24 28.14 -6.50 19.51
C GLN A 24 26.65 -6.85 19.41
N ARG A 25 25.94 -6.18 18.48
CA ARG A 25 24.59 -6.55 18.06
C ARG A 25 24.61 -7.91 17.39
N PRO A 26 23.63 -8.79 17.60
CA PRO A 26 23.45 -10.00 16.79
C PRO A 26 23.05 -9.60 15.35
N GLY A 27 23.75 -10.18 14.38
CA GLY A 27 23.48 -10.01 12.95
C GLY A 27 22.12 -10.53 12.51
N SER A 28 21.59 -9.94 11.47
CA SER A 28 20.33 -10.28 10.82
C SER A 28 20.35 -11.73 10.29
N LEU A 29 19.22 -12.40 10.32
CA LEU A 29 18.93 -13.78 9.88
C LEU A 29 19.06 -14.03 8.35
N THR A 30 19.93 -13.32 7.64
CA THR A 30 20.13 -13.46 6.19
C THR A 30 21.41 -14.21 5.81
N GLU A 31 22.21 -14.71 6.75
CA GLU A 31 23.48 -15.40 6.43
C GLU A 31 23.44 -16.94 6.54
N ALA A 32 22.29 -17.57 6.63
CA ALA A 32 22.18 -19.02 6.77
C ALA A 32 21.89 -19.81 5.48
N VAL A 33 21.95 -19.21 4.28
CA VAL A 33 21.64 -19.90 3.00
C VAL A 33 22.83 -20.01 2.02
N ALA A 34 24.01 -19.55 2.38
CA ALA A 34 25.14 -19.44 1.42
C ALA A 34 26.25 -20.52 1.56
N ASP A 35 26.05 -21.63 2.28
CA ASP A 35 27.13 -22.62 2.47
C ASP A 35 26.74 -24.08 2.13
N ARG A 36 26.04 -24.32 1.02
CA ARG A 36 25.72 -25.69 0.53
C ARG A 36 25.93 -25.91 -0.98
N ASP A 37 26.83 -25.20 -1.64
CA ASP A 37 27.18 -25.51 -3.03
C ASP A 37 28.70 -25.54 -3.25
N ARG A 38 29.34 -26.56 -2.68
CA ARG A 38 30.65 -27.04 -3.14
C ARG A 38 30.75 -28.55 -3.07
N ARG A 39 30.14 -29.26 -4.02
CA ARG A 39 30.64 -30.56 -4.52
C ARG A 39 30.16 -30.77 -5.97
N GLY A 40 31.10 -30.91 -6.87
CA GLY A 40 30.95 -31.04 -8.29
C GLY A 40 30.48 -32.41 -8.80
N PRO A 41 30.52 -32.71 -10.11
CA PRO A 41 29.43 -33.34 -10.84
C PRO A 41 29.60 -34.85 -11.04
N SER A 42 28.47 -35.57 -11.14
CA SER A 42 28.45 -36.88 -11.76
C SER A 42 27.34 -36.99 -12.82
N THR A 43 27.74 -37.49 -13.95
CA THR A 43 27.02 -37.71 -15.19
C THR A 43 25.97 -38.82 -15.14
N GLY A 44 24.80 -38.63 -15.76
CA GLY A 44 23.85 -39.68 -16.11
C GLY A 44 22.58 -39.11 -16.83
N PRO A 45 21.96 -39.88 -17.75
CA PRO A 45 21.24 -39.27 -18.89
C PRO A 45 19.76 -38.98 -18.62
N ARG A 46 19.24 -37.93 -19.34
CA ARG A 46 17.82 -37.50 -19.39
C ARG A 46 16.93 -38.50 -20.13
N PRO A 47 15.66 -38.64 -19.74
CA PRO A 47 14.59 -38.97 -20.65
C PRO A 47 13.74 -37.72 -21.01
N ALA A 48 13.20 -37.76 -22.23
CA ALA A 48 12.43 -36.71 -22.88
C ALA A 48 11.05 -36.51 -22.26
N THR A 49 10.65 -35.25 -22.19
CA THR A 49 9.29 -34.83 -21.80
C THR A 49 8.42 -34.51 -23.01
N GLY A 50 7.21 -35.07 -23.00
CA GLY A 50 6.19 -34.89 -24.01
C GLY A 50 5.50 -33.52 -23.92
N ALA A 51 5.08 -33.04 -25.08
CA ALA A 51 4.35 -31.81 -25.26
C ALA A 51 2.90 -31.93 -24.76
N ARG A 52 2.39 -30.87 -24.13
CA ARG A 52 0.97 -30.66 -23.82
C ARG A 52 0.27 -29.91 -24.96
N PRO A 53 -0.96 -30.28 -25.34
CA PRO A 53 -1.73 -29.55 -26.35
C PRO A 53 -2.47 -28.33 -25.76
N ALA A 54 -2.59 -27.26 -26.56
CA ALA A 54 -3.36 -26.07 -26.28
C ALA A 54 -4.88 -26.32 -26.46
N VAL A 55 -5.67 -25.73 -25.58
CA VAL A 55 -7.16 -25.78 -25.63
C VAL A 55 -7.65 -24.32 -25.71
N ASP A 56 -8.64 -24.08 -26.57
CA ASP A 56 -9.29 -22.79 -26.71
C ASP A 56 -10.47 -22.60 -25.73
N ARG A 57 -11.03 -21.42 -25.72
CA ARG A 57 -11.98 -20.92 -24.70
C ARG A 57 -13.39 -21.52 -24.76
N GLU A 58 -13.71 -22.42 -25.68
CA GLU A 58 -15.09 -22.89 -25.87
C GLU A 58 -15.30 -24.42 -25.82
N GLY A 59 -14.31 -25.21 -25.49
CA GLY A 59 -14.51 -26.62 -25.09
C GLY A 59 -15.07 -27.56 -26.17
N ARG A 60 -14.86 -27.35 -27.48
CA ARG A 60 -15.28 -28.29 -28.52
C ARG A 60 -14.09 -28.91 -29.27
N ARG A 61 -14.10 -30.23 -29.37
CA ARG A 61 -13.11 -31.02 -30.13
C ARG A 61 -13.48 -31.00 -31.63
N VAL A 62 -12.47 -30.81 -32.49
CA VAL A 62 -12.60 -31.00 -33.95
C VAL A 62 -11.70 -32.17 -34.37
N PRO A 63 -12.16 -33.09 -35.24
CA PRO A 63 -11.40 -34.28 -35.63
C PRO A 63 -10.36 -34.00 -36.71
N GLY A 64 -9.18 -34.59 -36.51
CA GLY A 64 -8.10 -34.50 -37.49
C GLY A 64 -8.22 -35.48 -38.64
N SER A 65 -7.71 -35.08 -39.82
CA SER A 65 -7.39 -35.95 -40.94
C SER A 65 -5.87 -35.94 -41.17
N GLY A 66 -5.33 -37.09 -41.27
CA GLY A 66 -3.89 -37.37 -41.39
C GLY A 66 -3.41 -37.47 -42.84
N PRO A 67 -2.23 -37.98 -43.13
CA PRO A 67 -1.26 -37.36 -44.03
C PRO A 67 -1.08 -38.10 -45.37
N ALA A 68 -0.45 -37.41 -46.33
CA ALA A 68 0.18 -38.08 -47.47
C ALA A 68 1.50 -37.43 -47.87
N THR A 69 2.46 -38.26 -47.89
CA THR A 69 3.84 -38.33 -48.30
C THR A 69 4.19 -37.76 -49.67
N GLY A 70 5.45 -37.29 -49.83
CA GLY A 70 6.20 -37.41 -51.07
C GLY A 70 7.16 -36.30 -51.41
N GLU A 71 8.37 -36.47 -51.08
CA GLU A 71 9.70 -36.38 -51.66
C GLU A 71 10.05 -35.38 -52.76
N ARG A 72 11.09 -34.61 -52.48
CA ARG A 72 12.36 -34.33 -53.19
C ARG A 72 12.38 -33.89 -54.67
N ARG A 73 12.98 -32.77 -55.03
CA ARG A 73 14.37 -32.59 -55.49
C ARG A 73 14.62 -31.22 -56.13
N GLN A 74 15.84 -30.78 -55.92
CA GLN A 74 16.57 -29.62 -56.49
C GLN A 74 16.57 -29.55 -58.02
N THR A 75 16.65 -28.36 -58.67
CA THR A 75 17.86 -27.85 -59.29
C THR A 75 17.61 -26.55 -60.07
N ALA A 76 18.68 -25.82 -60.19
CA ALA A 76 18.94 -24.52 -60.75
C ALA A 76 18.67 -24.34 -62.25
N GLY A 77 18.62 -23.04 -62.73
CA GLY A 77 18.96 -22.66 -64.09
C GLY A 77 18.17 -21.44 -64.62
N GLY A 78 18.88 -20.35 -64.84
CA GLY A 78 18.39 -19.07 -65.42
C GLY A 78 18.35 -19.05 -66.94
N PRO A 79 18.24 -17.84 -67.53
CA PRO A 79 17.45 -17.52 -68.69
C PRO A 79 18.19 -17.64 -70.00
N PRO A 80 17.63 -17.41 -71.17
CA PRO A 80 17.32 -16.11 -71.74
C PRO A 80 16.28 -15.94 -72.88
N SER A 81 15.86 -14.69 -73.06
CA SER A 81 15.61 -13.89 -74.27
C SER A 81 15.00 -14.40 -75.55
N GLY A 82 14.11 -13.57 -76.15
CA GLY A 82 14.06 -13.26 -77.58
C GLY A 82 12.71 -13.22 -78.26
N PRO A 83 12.49 -12.25 -79.11
CA PRO A 83 11.23 -11.90 -79.64
C PRO A 83 11.06 -12.36 -81.18
N PRO A 84 10.17 -11.76 -82.04
CA PRO A 84 8.92 -12.32 -82.56
C PRO A 84 9.11 -12.79 -83.99
N PRO A 85 8.07 -13.12 -84.71
CA PRO A 85 7.77 -12.32 -85.91
C PRO A 85 6.29 -12.20 -86.38
N ARG A 86 6.19 -11.28 -87.27
CA ARG A 86 5.14 -10.67 -88.04
C ARG A 86 4.42 -11.60 -89.06
N ARG A 87 3.25 -11.03 -89.44
CA ARG A 87 2.67 -11.02 -90.81
C ARG A 87 1.57 -12.04 -91.21
N GLY A 88 0.59 -11.39 -91.79
CA GLY A 88 -0.21 -11.69 -92.91
C GLY A 88 -1.71 -11.39 -92.84
N GLY A 89 -2.13 -10.60 -93.42
CA GLY A 89 -2.82 -9.96 -94.56
C GLY A 89 -3.96 -10.76 -95.09
N GLY A 90 -5.09 -10.10 -95.30
CA GLY A 90 -6.22 -10.65 -96.06
C GLY A 90 -7.43 -9.75 -96.01
N ASN A 91 -7.72 -9.16 -97.20
CA ASN A 91 -8.91 -8.38 -97.58
C ASN A 91 -10.21 -9.24 -97.56
N GLY A 92 -11.35 -8.56 -97.39
CA GLY A 92 -12.67 -9.10 -97.79
C GLY A 92 -13.79 -8.17 -97.37
N ASP A 93 -14.46 -7.69 -98.44
CA ASP A 93 -15.58 -6.77 -98.55
C ASP A 93 -16.85 -7.12 -97.77
N GLY A 94 -17.60 -6.09 -97.43
CA GLY A 94 -19.02 -5.86 -97.68
C GLY A 94 -20.05 -6.17 -96.59
N SER A 95 -20.73 -5.18 -96.27
CA SER A 95 -22.19 -4.99 -96.24
C SER A 95 -22.78 -4.43 -94.94
N ASP A 96 -23.68 -3.49 -95.19
CA ASP A 96 -24.45 -2.64 -94.21
C ASP A 96 -25.25 -3.35 -93.16
N GLY A 97 -25.37 -2.67 -91.94
CA GLY A 97 -26.36 -2.95 -90.89
C GLY A 97 -26.29 -1.96 -89.76
N PRO A 98 -27.41 -1.51 -89.20
CA PRO A 98 -27.54 -0.21 -88.56
C PRO A 98 -27.20 -0.16 -87.08
N GLY A 99 -26.70 0.96 -86.71
CA GLY A 99 -26.89 1.57 -85.35
C GLY A 99 -26.38 0.88 -84.09
N ARG A 100 -25.11 1.04 -83.79
CA ARG A 100 -24.63 0.85 -82.36
C ARG A 100 -24.40 2.18 -81.62
N ARG A 101 -25.22 2.40 -80.58
CA ARG A 101 -25.03 3.48 -79.64
C ARG A 101 -23.59 3.39 -79.00
N PRO A 102 -22.92 4.49 -78.72
CA PRO A 102 -21.58 4.45 -78.13
C PRO A 102 -21.64 3.85 -76.69
N ALA A 103 -20.84 2.82 -76.44
CA ALA A 103 -20.67 2.22 -75.11
C ALA A 103 -20.06 3.24 -74.14
N GLN A 104 -20.80 3.59 -73.13
CA GLN A 104 -20.29 4.34 -71.98
C GLN A 104 -19.15 3.55 -71.42
N LYS A 105 -17.91 4.11 -71.42
CA LYS A 105 -16.73 3.60 -70.70
C LYS A 105 -17.04 3.59 -69.21
N LYS A 106 -17.31 2.43 -68.60
CA LYS A 106 -17.37 2.24 -67.13
C LYS A 106 -16.11 2.80 -66.54
N LYS A 107 -16.24 3.89 -65.77
CA LYS A 107 -15.10 4.46 -65.01
C LYS A 107 -14.61 3.40 -64.04
N SER A 108 -13.35 2.97 -64.15
CA SER A 108 -12.74 1.94 -63.30
C SER A 108 -12.86 2.36 -61.82
N PRO A 109 -13.49 1.53 -60.95
CA PRO A 109 -13.66 1.84 -59.54
C PRO A 109 -12.30 2.11 -58.83
N TRP A 110 -11.23 1.57 -59.34
CA TRP A 110 -9.87 1.76 -58.85
C TRP A 110 -9.37 3.21 -58.98
N ARG A 111 -9.84 3.99 -59.95
CA ARG A 111 -9.53 5.44 -60.07
C ARG A 111 -10.23 6.27 -59.00
N ILE A 112 -11.43 5.86 -58.61
CA ILE A 112 -12.19 6.51 -57.53
C ILE A 112 -11.52 6.22 -56.20
N VAL A 113 -11.23 4.95 -55.91
CA VAL A 113 -10.52 4.54 -54.66
C VAL A 113 -9.20 5.29 -54.53
N ARG A 114 -8.38 5.37 -55.56
CA ARG A 114 -7.10 6.09 -55.54
C ARG A 114 -7.27 7.61 -55.32
N ARG A 115 -8.31 8.22 -55.95
CA ARG A 115 -8.58 9.66 -55.70
C ARG A 115 -9.09 9.90 -54.31
N THR A 116 -9.95 9.08 -53.77
CA THR A 116 -10.45 9.17 -52.40
C THR A 116 -9.29 8.98 -51.42
N LEU A 117 -8.40 8.04 -51.68
CA LEU A 117 -7.20 7.84 -50.84
C LEU A 117 -6.28 9.09 -50.86
N TYR A 118 -6.06 9.70 -52.03
CA TYR A 118 -5.27 10.95 -52.10
C TYR A 118 -5.93 12.11 -51.37
N VAL A 119 -7.26 12.23 -51.45
CA VAL A 119 -8.03 13.25 -50.73
C VAL A 119 -7.94 13.00 -49.20
N LEU A 120 -8.08 11.76 -48.77
CA LEU A 120 -7.93 11.40 -47.35
C LEU A 120 -6.53 11.65 -46.82
N ILE A 121 -5.49 11.35 -47.60
CA ILE A 121 -4.09 11.64 -47.27
C ILE A 121 -3.89 13.16 -47.21
N ALA A 122 -4.40 13.88 -48.21
CA ALA A 122 -4.28 15.35 -48.20
C ALA A 122 -5.01 15.97 -47.00
N LEU A 123 -6.21 15.53 -46.66
CA LEU A 123 -6.94 15.96 -45.49
C LEU A 123 -6.20 15.60 -44.17
N ALA A 124 -5.62 14.40 -44.10
CA ALA A 124 -4.84 13.95 -42.95
C ALA A 124 -3.58 14.78 -42.73
N ILE A 125 -3.07 15.43 -43.77
CA ILE A 125 -1.90 16.33 -43.67
C ILE A 125 -2.33 17.80 -43.48
N LEU A 126 -3.26 18.28 -44.32
CA LEU A 126 -3.63 19.70 -44.36
C LEU A 126 -4.44 20.15 -43.15
N LEU A 127 -5.32 19.28 -42.62
CA LEU A 127 -6.15 19.64 -41.46
C LEU A 127 -5.33 19.82 -40.17
N PRO A 128 -4.46 18.89 -39.76
CA PRO A 128 -3.57 19.10 -38.60
C PRO A 128 -2.61 20.28 -38.81
N SER A 129 -2.08 20.46 -40.06
CA SER A 129 -1.19 21.57 -40.36
C SER A 129 -1.90 22.93 -40.26
N GLY A 130 -3.13 23.02 -40.70
CA GLY A 130 -3.98 24.23 -40.56
C GLY A 130 -4.31 24.54 -39.10
N ILE A 131 -4.66 23.52 -38.31
CA ILE A 131 -4.89 23.66 -36.86
C ILE A 131 -3.62 24.12 -36.16
N PHE A 132 -2.47 23.50 -36.51
CA PHE A 132 -1.17 23.91 -35.95
C PHE A 132 -0.84 25.36 -36.27
N LEU A 133 -1.04 25.82 -37.52
CA LEU A 133 -0.75 27.18 -37.94
C LEU A 133 -1.67 28.20 -37.24
N ALA A 134 -2.94 27.87 -37.09
CA ALA A 134 -3.90 28.71 -36.39
C ALA A 134 -3.50 28.82 -34.89
N ALA A 135 -3.21 27.69 -34.23
CA ALA A 135 -2.73 27.68 -32.86
C ALA A 135 -1.40 28.45 -32.69
N TYR A 136 -0.47 28.30 -33.65
CA TYR A 136 0.81 29.00 -33.63
C TYR A 136 0.67 30.51 -33.65
N THR A 137 -0.33 31.06 -34.32
CA THR A 137 -0.57 32.52 -34.39
C THR A 137 -1.23 33.04 -33.11
N THR A 138 -2.06 32.25 -32.45
CA THR A 138 -2.86 32.67 -31.30
C THR A 138 -2.18 32.46 -29.94
N VAL A 139 -1.32 31.43 -29.81
CA VAL A 139 -0.66 31.12 -28.53
C VAL A 139 0.51 32.06 -28.26
N SER A 140 0.57 32.67 -27.08
CA SER A 140 1.74 33.42 -26.56
C SER A 140 2.76 32.51 -25.90
N VAL A 141 4.05 32.81 -26.01
CA VAL A 141 5.11 32.18 -25.23
C VAL A 141 5.41 33.11 -24.04
N PRO A 142 5.35 32.61 -22.80
CA PRO A 142 5.71 33.41 -21.62
C PRO A 142 7.18 33.89 -21.69
N GLN A 143 7.50 34.91 -20.94
CA GLN A 143 8.87 35.39 -20.77
C GLN A 143 9.63 34.46 -19.80
N PRO A 144 10.97 34.34 -19.89
CA PRO A 144 11.76 33.71 -18.85
C PRO A 144 11.49 34.37 -17.50
N GLY A 145 10.95 33.64 -16.51
CA GLY A 145 10.60 34.17 -15.20
C GLY A 145 9.09 34.23 -14.87
N ASP A 146 8.21 34.12 -15.88
CA ASP A 146 6.74 34.05 -15.66
C ASP A 146 6.25 32.71 -15.07
N LEU A 147 7.15 31.93 -14.47
CA LEU A 147 6.85 30.58 -13.95
C LEU A 147 5.96 30.63 -12.73
N LYS A 148 5.01 29.70 -12.66
CA LYS A 148 4.27 29.40 -11.44
C LYS A 148 5.28 29.02 -10.34
N THR A 149 5.34 29.83 -9.29
CA THR A 149 6.11 29.54 -8.08
C THR A 149 5.58 28.25 -7.42
N ASN A 150 6.47 27.51 -6.76
CA ASN A 150 6.08 26.37 -5.93
C ASN A 150 4.94 26.79 -4.99
N GLN A 151 3.87 26.01 -4.97
CA GLN A 151 2.69 26.28 -4.16
C GLN A 151 2.51 25.18 -3.12
N VAL A 152 2.20 25.58 -1.89
CA VAL A 152 1.93 24.67 -0.78
C VAL A 152 0.66 23.88 -1.07
N ALA A 153 0.74 22.54 -1.04
CA ALA A 153 -0.46 21.73 -1.02
C ALA A 153 -0.95 21.55 0.44
N THR A 154 -2.25 21.73 0.63
CA THR A 154 -2.87 21.65 1.95
C THR A 154 -3.73 20.40 2.06
N ILE A 155 -3.48 19.59 3.08
CA ILE A 155 -4.27 18.41 3.43
C ILE A 155 -5.29 18.84 4.48
N LEU A 156 -6.56 18.75 4.11
CA LEU A 156 -7.71 19.16 4.91
C LEU A 156 -8.46 17.94 5.44
N ALA A 157 -9.08 18.09 6.59
CA ALA A 157 -10.02 17.11 7.12
C ALA A 157 -11.31 17.06 6.29
N SER A 158 -12.23 16.20 6.66
CA SER A 158 -13.49 15.98 5.93
C SER A 158 -14.45 17.17 5.95
N ASP A 159 -14.26 18.12 6.87
CA ASP A 159 -14.99 19.39 6.93
C ASP A 159 -14.55 20.38 5.84
N GLY A 160 -13.41 20.16 5.20
CA GLY A 160 -12.83 21.02 4.18
C GLY A 160 -12.11 22.28 4.72
N ASP A 161 -12.07 22.47 6.03
CA ASP A 161 -11.53 23.67 6.69
C ASP A 161 -10.37 23.31 7.64
N THR A 162 -10.47 22.24 8.44
CA THR A 162 -9.44 21.84 9.40
C THR A 162 -8.19 21.34 8.69
N VAL A 163 -7.06 22.03 8.89
CA VAL A 163 -5.78 21.64 8.30
C VAL A 163 -5.18 20.50 9.10
N ILE A 164 -4.98 19.34 8.47
CA ILE A 164 -4.27 18.18 9.04
C ILE A 164 -2.76 18.36 8.88
N SER A 165 -2.31 18.67 7.67
CA SER A 165 -0.90 18.86 7.34
C SER A 165 -0.75 19.70 6.08
N LYS A 166 0.47 20.15 5.82
CA LYS A 166 0.84 20.85 4.58
C LYS A 166 1.96 20.10 3.90
N VAL A 167 1.92 20.03 2.58
CA VAL A 167 3.07 19.64 1.78
C VAL A 167 3.70 20.96 1.32
N VAL A 168 4.68 21.38 2.08
CA VAL A 168 5.47 22.58 1.75
C VAL A 168 6.57 22.11 0.81
N PRO A 169 6.62 22.62 -0.41
CA PRO A 169 7.79 22.43 -1.23
C PRO A 169 8.99 22.95 -0.46
N PRO A 170 10.18 22.35 -0.55
CA PRO A 170 11.36 22.81 0.18
C PRO A 170 11.62 24.29 -0.13
N GLU A 171 11.09 25.19 0.68
CA GLU A 171 11.32 26.62 0.53
C GLU A 171 12.79 26.89 0.84
N GLY A 172 13.46 27.60 -0.08
CA GLY A 172 14.89 27.91 0.01
C GLY A 172 15.81 27.00 -0.79
N ASN A 173 15.32 25.90 -1.35
CA ASN A 173 16.15 25.02 -2.20
C ASN A 173 16.14 25.44 -3.69
N ARG A 174 15.27 26.34 -4.14
CA ARG A 174 15.31 26.85 -5.50
C ARG A 174 16.23 28.06 -5.58
N THR A 175 17.48 27.82 -5.92
CA THR A 175 18.41 28.87 -6.36
C THR A 175 18.49 28.79 -7.87
N ASP A 176 17.93 29.76 -8.56
CA ASP A 176 18.10 29.86 -10.01
C ASP A 176 19.57 30.17 -10.32
N VAL A 177 20.18 29.32 -11.12
CA VAL A 177 21.56 29.44 -11.56
C VAL A 177 21.60 29.79 -13.04
N THR A 178 22.59 30.63 -13.45
CA THR A 178 22.78 30.91 -14.87
C THR A 178 23.41 29.69 -15.57
N ILE A 179 23.33 29.64 -16.90
CA ILE A 179 23.86 28.51 -17.66
C ILE A 179 25.38 28.39 -17.48
N GLU A 180 26.08 29.50 -17.29
CA GLU A 180 27.54 29.54 -17.06
C GLU A 180 27.95 28.95 -15.72
N GLN A 181 27.05 29.05 -14.72
CA GLN A 181 27.24 28.47 -13.38
C GLN A 181 27.04 26.93 -13.36
N ILE A 182 26.38 26.37 -14.37
CA ILE A 182 26.21 24.92 -14.49
C ILE A 182 27.39 24.35 -15.28
N PRO A 183 28.22 23.47 -14.69
CA PRO A 183 29.40 22.91 -15.37
C PRO A 183 29.03 22.26 -16.70
N PRO A 184 29.87 22.40 -17.75
CA PRO A 184 29.61 21.81 -19.08
C PRO A 184 29.33 20.31 -19.04
N HIS A 185 30.04 19.55 -18.20
CA HIS A 185 29.85 18.10 -18.08
C HIS A 185 28.46 17.73 -17.45
N VAL A 186 27.91 18.57 -16.57
CA VAL A 186 26.56 18.39 -16.02
C VAL A 186 25.49 18.62 -17.08
N ARG A 187 25.63 19.72 -17.87
CA ARG A 187 24.75 20.01 -19.02
C ARG A 187 24.79 18.87 -20.04
N ASN A 188 25.99 18.38 -20.35
CA ASN A 188 26.19 17.26 -21.28
C ASN A 188 25.57 15.96 -20.77
N ALA A 189 25.64 15.68 -19.48
CA ALA A 189 24.98 14.52 -18.87
C ALA A 189 23.47 14.56 -19.03
N VAL A 190 22.84 15.73 -18.78
CA VAL A 190 21.39 15.92 -18.95
C VAL A 190 20.98 15.76 -20.42
N MET A 191 21.73 16.36 -21.36
CA MET A 191 21.45 16.18 -22.78
C MET A 191 21.64 14.73 -23.23
N ALA A 192 22.67 14.05 -22.74
CA ALA A 192 22.90 12.62 -23.04
C ALA A 192 21.76 11.71 -22.51
N ALA A 193 21.15 12.11 -21.38
CA ALA A 193 20.03 11.40 -20.79
C ALA A 193 18.71 11.60 -21.53
N GLU A 194 18.40 12.84 -21.93
CA GLU A 194 17.06 13.28 -22.31
C GLU A 194 16.93 13.70 -23.78
N ASP A 195 17.93 14.40 -24.35
CA ASP A 195 17.83 14.96 -25.71
C ASP A 195 19.22 15.18 -26.34
N ARG A 196 19.75 14.14 -26.96
CA ARG A 196 21.12 14.17 -27.55
C ARG A 196 21.27 15.16 -28.69
N ASP A 197 20.18 15.51 -29.35
CA ASP A 197 20.16 16.45 -30.48
C ASP A 197 19.68 17.86 -30.06
N PHE A 198 19.68 18.18 -28.75
CA PHE A 198 19.08 19.39 -28.20
C PHE A 198 19.48 20.67 -28.94
N TYR A 199 20.75 20.91 -29.17
CA TYR A 199 21.22 22.14 -29.82
C TYR A 199 20.86 22.21 -31.31
N THR A 200 20.56 21.09 -31.95
CA THR A 200 20.29 21.02 -33.40
C THR A 200 18.81 20.82 -33.75
N ASN A 201 18.00 20.35 -32.81
CA ASN A 201 16.58 20.12 -33.06
C ASN A 201 15.73 21.43 -33.08
N PRO A 202 14.59 21.47 -33.78
CA PRO A 202 13.75 22.67 -33.88
C PRO A 202 12.85 22.89 -32.64
N GLY A 203 13.16 22.29 -31.49
CA GLY A 203 12.36 22.36 -30.26
C GLY A 203 11.35 21.23 -30.13
N PHE A 204 11.20 20.36 -31.13
CA PHE A 204 10.33 19.18 -31.09
C PHE A 204 10.90 18.04 -31.92
N SER A 205 10.48 16.81 -31.60
CA SER A 205 10.89 15.59 -32.29
C SER A 205 9.76 15.05 -33.19
N ILE A 206 9.90 15.14 -34.52
CA ILE A 206 8.95 14.55 -35.47
C ILE A 206 8.92 13.04 -35.36
N SER A 207 10.09 12.42 -35.20
CA SER A 207 10.22 10.97 -35.05
C SER A 207 9.63 10.46 -33.73
N GLY A 208 9.78 11.22 -32.64
CA GLY A 208 9.13 10.97 -31.35
C GLY A 208 7.61 11.04 -31.44
N PHE A 209 7.09 12.07 -32.12
CA PHE A 209 5.65 12.23 -32.36
C PHE A 209 5.07 11.07 -33.21
N ALA A 210 5.74 10.70 -34.31
CA ALA A 210 5.32 9.59 -35.16
C ALA A 210 5.32 8.23 -34.42
N ARG A 211 6.31 8.03 -33.53
CA ARG A 211 6.39 6.84 -32.68
C ARG A 211 5.24 6.81 -31.66
N ALA A 212 5.01 7.91 -30.94
CA ALA A 212 3.91 8.02 -29.98
C ALA A 212 2.53 7.81 -30.65
N ALA A 213 2.32 8.38 -31.84
CA ALA A 213 1.09 8.17 -32.61
C ALA A 213 0.92 6.70 -33.04
N ARG A 214 1.99 6.04 -33.51
CA ARG A 214 1.98 4.62 -33.86
C ARG A 214 1.67 3.74 -32.64
N ASP A 215 2.31 4.00 -31.51
CA ASP A 215 2.21 3.18 -30.30
C ASP A 215 0.80 3.33 -29.67
N ASN A 216 0.21 4.53 -29.75
CA ASN A 216 -1.17 4.79 -29.35
C ASN A 216 -2.19 4.02 -30.23
N VAL A 217 -1.98 4.00 -31.56
CA VAL A 217 -2.82 3.21 -32.50
C VAL A 217 -2.69 1.71 -32.26
N LEU A 218 -1.50 1.26 -31.82
CA LEU A 218 -1.22 -0.17 -31.56
C LEU A 218 -1.58 -0.60 -30.12
N GLY A 219 -2.11 0.29 -29.28
CA GLY A 219 -2.45 0.01 -27.88
C GLY A 219 -1.22 -0.39 -27.01
N LYS A 220 -0.02 0.03 -27.45
CA LYS A 220 1.21 -0.20 -26.67
C LYS A 220 1.46 1.01 -25.81
N GLU A 221 1.73 0.78 -24.53
CA GLU A 221 2.31 1.84 -23.69
C GLU A 221 3.60 2.33 -24.34
N SER A 222 3.64 3.64 -24.64
CA SER A 222 4.80 4.27 -25.25
C SER A 222 5.95 4.19 -24.26
N ALA A 223 6.91 3.33 -24.53
CA ALA A 223 8.19 3.34 -23.81
C ALA A 223 8.82 4.72 -23.99
N GLY A 224 8.81 5.53 -22.94
CA GLY A 224 9.25 6.93 -22.93
C GLY A 224 10.61 7.14 -23.60
N GLY A 225 10.82 8.30 -24.23
CA GLY A 225 12.08 8.71 -24.86
C GLY A 225 11.91 9.34 -26.23
N GLY A 226 10.96 10.27 -26.39
CA GLY A 226 10.76 10.95 -27.66
C GLY A 226 10.42 12.43 -27.56
N SER A 227 10.30 12.99 -26.34
CA SER A 227 10.09 14.42 -26.13
C SER A 227 11.44 15.12 -25.97
N THR A 228 11.63 16.27 -26.65
CA THR A 228 12.81 17.11 -26.50
C THR A 228 12.83 17.82 -25.14
N ILE A 229 13.98 18.32 -24.71
CA ILE A 229 14.12 19.17 -23.51
C ILE A 229 13.16 20.37 -23.59
N THR A 230 13.01 20.99 -24.74
CA THR A 230 12.06 22.10 -24.95
C THR A 230 10.63 21.66 -24.69
N GLN A 231 10.22 20.48 -25.18
CA GLN A 231 8.88 19.93 -24.93
C GLN A 231 8.65 19.54 -23.47
N GLN A 232 9.68 19.01 -22.80
CA GLN A 232 9.61 18.70 -21.38
C GLN A 232 9.48 19.97 -20.54
N TYR A 233 10.24 21.03 -20.86
CA TYR A 233 10.13 22.32 -20.20
C TYR A 233 8.74 22.91 -20.35
N VAL A 234 8.22 22.98 -21.60
CA VAL A 234 6.87 23.48 -21.87
C VAL A 234 5.81 22.67 -21.14
N LYS A 235 5.92 21.35 -21.13
CA LYS A 235 5.02 20.48 -20.39
C LYS A 235 5.05 20.81 -18.88
N ASN A 236 6.22 20.84 -18.29
CA ASN A 236 6.40 20.95 -16.85
C ASN A 236 6.11 22.36 -16.31
N ALA A 237 6.41 23.39 -17.09
CA ALA A 237 6.32 24.79 -16.68
C ALA A 237 5.04 25.50 -17.10
N LEU A 238 4.40 25.08 -18.22
CA LEU A 238 3.39 25.90 -18.88
C LEU A 238 2.04 25.20 -19.15
N VAL A 239 2.03 23.88 -19.39
CA VAL A 239 0.85 23.19 -19.93
C VAL A 239 0.28 22.14 -18.98
N GLY A 240 1.08 21.63 -18.04
CA GLY A 240 0.67 20.60 -17.08
C GLY A 240 0.66 19.17 -17.64
N ASP A 241 0.19 18.21 -16.81
CA ASP A 241 0.32 16.76 -17.05
C ASP A 241 -0.92 16.06 -17.62
N GLU A 242 -1.99 16.80 -17.97
CA GLU A 242 -3.19 16.17 -18.53
C GLU A 242 -2.90 15.28 -19.76
N HIS A 243 -3.44 14.08 -19.77
CA HIS A 243 -3.31 13.14 -20.88
C HIS A 243 -4.35 13.40 -21.99
N SER A 244 -4.23 14.53 -22.70
CA SER A 244 -5.11 14.87 -23.83
C SER A 244 -4.32 15.15 -25.11
N LEU A 245 -4.91 14.82 -26.27
CA LEU A 245 -4.33 15.16 -27.58
C LEU A 245 -4.26 16.69 -27.76
N THR A 246 -5.22 17.43 -27.22
CA THR A 246 -5.26 18.89 -27.27
C THR A 246 -4.07 19.48 -26.53
N ARG A 247 -3.77 18.98 -25.32
CA ARG A 247 -2.58 19.39 -24.56
C ARG A 247 -1.28 19.10 -25.34
N LYS A 248 -1.17 17.89 -25.94
CA LYS A 248 0.04 17.54 -26.72
C LYS A 248 0.23 18.43 -27.94
N MET A 249 -0.86 18.91 -28.54
CA MET A 249 -0.79 19.90 -29.61
C MET A 249 -0.36 21.28 -29.09
N HIS A 250 -0.87 21.74 -27.96
CA HIS A 250 -0.43 22.99 -27.31
C HIS A 250 1.07 22.91 -26.96
N GLU A 251 1.53 21.82 -26.33
CA GLU A 251 2.94 21.58 -26.04
C GLU A 251 3.81 21.70 -27.31
N LEU A 252 3.39 21.07 -28.40
CA LEU A 252 4.12 21.12 -29.68
C LEU A 252 4.20 22.54 -30.24
N VAL A 253 3.06 23.28 -30.24
CA VAL A 253 2.99 24.65 -30.75
C VAL A 253 3.86 25.60 -29.92
N ILE A 254 3.76 25.55 -28.60
CA ILE A 254 4.55 26.38 -27.69
C ILE A 254 6.04 26.06 -27.83
N SER A 255 6.41 24.77 -27.88
CA SER A 255 7.80 24.33 -28.03
C SER A 255 8.43 24.79 -29.34
N ALA A 256 7.70 24.72 -30.46
CA ALA A 256 8.15 25.19 -31.75
C ALA A 256 8.32 26.72 -31.79
N LYS A 257 7.44 27.46 -31.10
CA LYS A 257 7.49 28.92 -31.02
C LYS A 257 8.59 29.39 -30.07
N MET A 258 8.74 28.73 -28.91
CA MET A 258 9.79 28.98 -27.91
C MET A 258 11.18 28.75 -28.51
N ALA A 259 11.40 27.66 -29.22
CA ALA A 259 12.69 27.38 -29.88
C ALA A 259 13.12 28.41 -30.94
N ARG A 260 12.21 29.29 -31.37
CA ARG A 260 12.49 30.42 -32.27
C ARG A 260 12.72 31.75 -31.56
N GLN A 261 12.15 31.89 -30.36
CA GLN A 261 12.17 33.15 -29.60
C GLN A 261 13.25 33.16 -28.53
N TRP A 262 13.62 32.00 -28.00
CA TRP A 262 14.62 31.82 -26.97
C TRP A 262 15.85 31.14 -27.56
N SER A 263 17.01 31.46 -27.04
CA SER A 263 18.24 30.71 -27.33
C SER A 263 18.18 29.30 -26.69
N LYS A 264 18.97 28.40 -27.21
CA LYS A 264 19.04 27.04 -26.62
C LYS A 264 19.60 27.07 -25.20
N ASP A 265 20.51 27.98 -24.90
CA ASP A 265 21.05 28.13 -23.54
C ASP A 265 20.00 28.67 -22.54
N GLU A 266 19.17 29.63 -22.97
CA GLU A 266 18.03 30.10 -22.15
C GLU A 266 17.02 28.97 -21.88
N ILE A 267 16.68 28.15 -22.88
CA ILE A 267 15.79 27.01 -22.71
C ILE A 267 16.40 25.96 -21.75
N LEU A 268 17.68 25.65 -21.89
CA LEU A 268 18.37 24.68 -21.04
C LEU A 268 18.48 25.18 -19.61
N ALA A 269 18.84 26.44 -19.41
CA ALA A 269 18.88 27.07 -18.08
C ALA A 269 17.49 27.03 -17.40
N ALA A 270 16.45 27.47 -18.12
CA ALA A 270 15.09 27.44 -17.61
C ALA A 270 14.63 26.00 -17.28
N TYR A 271 14.94 25.03 -18.14
CA TYR A 271 14.65 23.61 -17.88
C TYR A 271 15.34 23.11 -16.61
N LEU A 272 16.66 23.31 -16.51
CA LEU A 272 17.46 22.84 -15.38
C LEU A 272 17.11 23.53 -14.06
N ASN A 273 16.61 24.76 -14.08
CA ASN A 273 16.12 25.46 -12.90
C ASN A 273 14.69 25.05 -12.51
N THR A 274 13.94 24.34 -13.37
CA THR A 274 12.51 24.08 -13.17
C THR A 274 12.17 22.65 -12.85
N ILE A 275 12.88 21.68 -13.48
CA ILE A 275 12.50 20.27 -13.39
C ILE A 275 12.73 19.69 -11.98
N TYR A 276 11.92 18.69 -11.68
CA TYR A 276 12.02 17.93 -10.45
C TYR A 276 13.05 16.80 -10.57
N PHE A 277 13.98 16.73 -9.63
CA PHE A 277 15.04 15.73 -9.58
C PHE A 277 14.80 14.62 -8.54
N GLY A 278 13.74 14.68 -7.76
CA GLY A 278 13.52 13.84 -6.58
C GLY A 278 13.95 14.52 -5.29
N ARG A 279 13.68 13.89 -4.12
CA ARG A 279 14.05 14.41 -2.79
C ARG A 279 13.52 15.81 -2.50
N GLY A 280 12.37 16.19 -3.08
CA GLY A 280 11.83 17.54 -2.97
C GLY A 280 12.64 18.62 -3.72
N ALA A 281 13.65 18.25 -4.50
CA ALA A 281 14.54 19.21 -5.16
C ALA A 281 14.01 19.63 -6.54
N TYR A 282 13.62 20.89 -6.67
CA TYR A 282 13.27 21.57 -7.92
C TYR A 282 14.44 22.44 -8.36
N GLY A 283 14.96 22.18 -9.58
CA GLY A 283 16.15 22.81 -10.11
C GLY A 283 17.44 22.09 -9.76
N ILE A 284 18.44 22.29 -10.62
CA ILE A 284 19.72 21.55 -10.59
C ILE A 284 20.59 21.88 -9.37
N ASP A 285 20.55 23.13 -8.87
CA ASP A 285 21.32 23.51 -7.69
C ASP A 285 20.71 22.94 -6.40
N ALA A 286 19.38 22.97 -6.30
CA ALA A 286 18.65 22.29 -5.20
C ALA A 286 18.92 20.78 -5.21
N ALA A 287 18.92 20.15 -6.40
CA ALA A 287 19.24 18.74 -6.55
C ALA A 287 20.69 18.43 -6.14
N SER A 288 21.64 19.28 -6.52
CA SER A 288 23.04 19.15 -6.12
C SER A 288 23.18 19.13 -4.58
N LYS A 289 22.50 20.04 -3.90
CA LYS A 289 22.50 20.12 -2.44
C LYS A 289 21.81 18.90 -1.80
N ALA A 290 20.64 18.48 -2.32
CA ALA A 290 19.88 17.36 -1.79
C ALA A 290 20.54 15.99 -1.97
N TYR A 291 21.31 15.81 -3.04
CA TYR A 291 21.98 14.53 -3.34
C TYR A 291 23.44 14.49 -2.87
N PHE A 292 24.13 15.64 -2.86
CA PHE A 292 25.58 15.69 -2.64
C PHE A 292 26.04 16.73 -1.60
N GLY A 293 25.12 17.53 -1.05
CA GLY A 293 25.43 18.52 0.01
C GLY A 293 26.27 19.71 -0.44
N LYS A 294 26.35 20.00 -1.77
CA LYS A 294 27.21 21.02 -2.35
C LYS A 294 26.52 21.77 -3.51
N PRO A 295 27.00 22.98 -3.86
CA PRO A 295 26.43 23.74 -4.98
C PRO A 295 26.73 23.09 -6.33
N VAL A 296 25.92 23.38 -7.35
CA VAL A 296 25.99 22.75 -8.69
C VAL A 296 27.35 22.95 -9.38
N GLN A 297 28.05 24.06 -9.08
CA GLN A 297 29.35 24.37 -9.61
C GLN A 297 30.45 23.37 -9.25
N GLU A 298 30.26 22.65 -8.13
CA GLU A 298 31.22 21.69 -7.58
C GLU A 298 30.94 20.23 -7.97
N LEU A 299 29.88 20.00 -8.76
CA LEU A 299 29.55 18.64 -9.20
C LEU A 299 30.63 18.06 -10.09
N THR A 300 31.01 16.81 -9.83
CA THR A 300 31.88 16.01 -10.71
C THR A 300 31.04 15.41 -11.86
N VAL A 301 31.73 14.86 -12.87
CA VAL A 301 31.09 14.14 -13.99
C VAL A 301 30.18 13.01 -13.49
N ALA A 302 30.67 12.24 -12.52
CA ALA A 302 29.92 11.10 -11.95
C ALA A 302 28.63 11.55 -11.25
N GLU A 303 28.69 12.63 -10.47
CA GLU A 303 27.55 13.18 -9.74
C GLU A 303 26.54 13.85 -10.68
N GLY A 304 27.02 14.63 -11.68
CA GLY A 304 26.16 15.19 -12.71
C GLY A 304 25.39 14.12 -13.48
N ALA A 305 26.01 12.97 -13.73
CA ALA A 305 25.38 11.83 -14.38
C ALA A 305 24.32 11.15 -13.47
N VAL A 306 24.48 11.16 -12.14
CA VAL A 306 23.42 10.70 -11.20
C VAL A 306 22.21 11.61 -11.28
N LEU A 307 22.39 12.94 -11.19
CA LEU A 307 21.26 13.87 -11.31
C LEU A 307 20.56 13.74 -12.66
N ALA A 308 21.30 13.62 -13.75
CA ALA A 308 20.72 13.38 -15.06
C ALA A 308 19.95 12.05 -15.15
N ALA A 309 20.39 11.02 -14.44
CA ALA A 309 19.72 9.73 -14.40
C ALA A 309 18.38 9.77 -13.66
N THR A 310 18.24 10.62 -12.63
CA THR A 310 16.99 10.72 -11.85
C THR A 310 15.86 11.44 -12.58
N ILE A 311 16.14 12.28 -13.59
CA ILE A 311 15.14 13.10 -14.30
C ILE A 311 13.96 12.27 -14.83
N GLN A 312 14.22 11.08 -15.35
CA GLN A 312 13.20 10.23 -15.99
C GLN A 312 12.12 9.76 -15.02
N LEU A 313 12.51 9.33 -13.82
CA LEU A 313 11.63 8.79 -12.77
C LEU A 313 12.20 9.20 -11.39
N PRO A 314 12.08 10.46 -11.00
CA PRO A 314 12.83 11.03 -9.88
C PRO A 314 12.66 10.29 -8.56
N SER A 315 11.44 9.90 -8.21
CA SER A 315 11.16 9.18 -6.95
C SER A 315 11.50 7.69 -7.01
N SER A 316 11.46 7.08 -8.22
CA SER A 316 11.72 5.64 -8.41
C SER A 316 13.19 5.30 -8.67
N LEU A 317 13.97 6.27 -9.17
CA LEU A 317 15.41 6.12 -9.46
C LEU A 317 16.28 6.82 -8.42
N ASP A 318 15.74 7.11 -7.22
CA ASP A 318 16.55 7.59 -6.10
C ASP A 318 17.59 6.53 -5.72
N PRO A 319 18.90 6.90 -5.64
CA PRO A 319 19.99 5.96 -5.37
C PRO A 319 19.87 5.18 -4.04
N GLU A 320 19.23 5.74 -3.03
CA GLU A 320 19.02 5.07 -1.74
C GLU A 320 17.83 4.11 -1.77
N LYS A 321 16.76 4.45 -2.53
CA LYS A 321 15.55 3.63 -2.67
C LYS A 321 15.72 2.50 -3.68
N ASN A 322 16.46 2.75 -4.78
CA ASN A 322 16.65 1.81 -5.88
C ASN A 322 18.08 1.89 -6.44
N PRO A 323 19.09 1.41 -5.70
CA PRO A 323 20.49 1.51 -6.09
C PRO A 323 20.82 0.91 -7.46
N GLU A 324 20.25 -0.26 -7.78
CA GLU A 324 20.50 -0.98 -9.03
C GLU A 324 19.88 -0.28 -10.25
N GLY A 325 18.65 0.22 -10.12
CA GLY A 325 17.98 0.99 -11.16
C GLY A 325 18.69 2.31 -11.43
N ALA A 326 19.07 3.03 -10.38
CA ALA A 326 19.83 4.27 -10.45
C ALA A 326 21.18 4.06 -11.12
N LYS A 327 21.95 3.04 -10.74
CA LYS A 327 23.23 2.69 -11.33
C LYS A 327 23.12 2.26 -12.80
N THR A 328 22.08 1.51 -13.14
CA THR A 328 21.80 1.13 -14.53
C THR A 328 21.56 2.36 -15.41
N ARG A 329 20.74 3.31 -14.94
CA ARG A 329 20.45 4.54 -15.66
C ARG A 329 21.66 5.48 -15.72
N TRP A 330 22.45 5.57 -14.65
CA TRP A 330 23.73 6.30 -14.61
C TRP A 330 24.72 5.80 -15.69
N ASN A 331 24.87 4.48 -15.83
CA ASN A 331 25.68 3.89 -16.91
C ASN A 331 25.16 4.32 -18.28
N TYR A 332 23.83 4.30 -18.51
CA TYR A 332 23.21 4.75 -19.76
C TYR A 332 23.57 6.21 -20.08
N VAL A 333 23.56 7.10 -19.08
CA VAL A 333 23.92 8.52 -19.23
C VAL A 333 25.38 8.66 -19.64
N LEU A 334 26.30 8.04 -18.92
CA LEU A 334 27.74 8.10 -19.22
C LEU A 334 28.09 7.50 -20.59
N ASP A 335 27.48 6.39 -20.97
CA ASP A 335 27.65 5.79 -22.29
C ASP A 335 27.12 6.71 -23.40
N GLY A 336 26.05 7.46 -23.09
CA GLY A 336 25.50 8.52 -23.92
C GLY A 336 26.48 9.68 -24.10
N MET A 337 27.14 10.12 -23.02
CA MET A 337 28.19 11.16 -23.08
C MET A 337 29.42 10.71 -23.93
N VAL A 338 29.84 9.47 -23.81
CA VAL A 338 30.92 8.90 -24.65
C VAL A 338 30.46 8.90 -26.10
N SER A 339 29.26 8.46 -26.41
CA SER A 339 28.71 8.42 -27.78
C SER A 339 28.57 9.80 -28.41
N ALA A 340 28.36 10.84 -27.60
CA ALA A 340 28.30 12.25 -28.03
C ALA A 340 29.69 12.94 -28.09
N GLY A 341 30.78 12.25 -27.71
CA GLY A 341 32.10 12.80 -27.66
C GLY A 341 32.38 13.76 -26.49
N ASN A 342 31.50 13.81 -25.50
CA ASN A 342 31.60 14.67 -24.33
C ASN A 342 32.34 14.04 -23.14
N LEU A 343 32.71 12.76 -23.26
CA LEU A 343 33.48 11.98 -22.30
C LEU A 343 34.34 10.97 -23.04
N SER A 344 35.62 10.84 -22.69
CA SER A 344 36.47 9.84 -23.31
C SER A 344 36.18 8.42 -22.75
N ALA A 345 36.43 7.39 -23.56
CA ALA A 345 36.24 6.00 -23.11
C ALA A 345 37.16 5.64 -21.93
N GLY A 346 38.35 6.24 -21.83
CA GLY A 346 39.27 6.04 -20.71
C GLY A 346 38.73 6.66 -19.41
N GLU A 347 38.28 7.91 -19.47
CA GLU A 347 37.62 8.56 -18.31
C GLU A 347 36.39 7.79 -17.86
N ARG A 348 35.55 7.35 -18.80
CA ARG A 348 34.34 6.53 -18.49
C ARG A 348 34.68 5.29 -17.68
N GLN A 349 35.78 4.60 -18.00
CA GLN A 349 36.21 3.38 -17.28
C GLN A 349 36.70 3.66 -15.87
N SER A 350 37.24 4.86 -15.62
CA SER A 350 37.72 5.25 -14.28
C SER A 350 36.66 5.75 -13.35
N LEU A 351 35.44 6.10 -13.84
CA LEU A 351 34.35 6.63 -13.02
C LEU A 351 33.73 5.54 -12.19
N GLN A 352 33.55 5.84 -10.90
CA GLN A 352 32.82 5.04 -9.95
C GLN A 352 31.48 5.73 -9.61
N TYR A 353 30.48 4.91 -9.24
CA TYR A 353 29.17 5.43 -8.79
C TYR A 353 29.36 6.23 -7.49
N PRO A 354 28.96 7.51 -7.42
CA PRO A 354 29.21 8.34 -6.25
C PRO A 354 28.26 8.00 -5.09
N GLN A 355 28.72 8.30 -3.88
CA GLN A 355 27.86 8.23 -2.70
C GLN A 355 26.95 9.47 -2.64
N VAL A 356 25.71 9.27 -2.21
CA VAL A 356 24.72 10.33 -2.01
C VAL A 356 24.50 10.58 -0.52
N VAL A 357 24.06 11.78 -0.19
CA VAL A 357 23.59 12.15 1.17
C VAL A 357 22.38 11.30 1.53
N SER A 358 22.29 10.87 2.80
CA SER A 358 21.14 10.06 3.22
C SER A 358 19.84 10.85 3.24
N LEU A 359 18.76 10.24 2.77
CA LEU A 359 17.39 10.79 2.83
C LEU A 359 17.00 11.21 4.26
N ALA A 360 17.41 10.45 5.27
CA ALA A 360 17.11 10.75 6.66
C ALA A 360 17.74 12.08 7.16
N SER A 361 18.80 12.58 6.49
CA SER A 361 19.44 13.84 6.84
C SER A 361 18.86 15.07 6.13
N THR A 362 18.00 14.85 5.11
CA THR A 362 17.43 15.91 4.27
C THR A 362 15.96 16.22 4.59
N GLN A 363 15.33 15.44 5.47
CA GLN A 363 13.93 15.65 5.86
C GLN A 363 13.84 16.69 6.99
N ASP A 364 13.04 17.73 6.79
CA ASP A 364 12.67 18.68 7.83
C ASP A 364 11.86 17.97 8.92
N LYS A 365 12.49 17.74 10.08
CA LYS A 365 11.92 16.98 11.20
C LYS A 365 10.80 17.72 11.93
N GLU A 366 10.64 19.02 11.77
CA GLU A 366 9.69 19.81 12.55
C GLU A 366 8.25 19.84 12.00
N GLN A 367 8.05 19.68 10.69
CA GLN A 367 6.73 19.86 10.07
C GLN A 367 5.76 18.67 10.19
N ASP A 368 6.27 17.46 10.51
CA ASP A 368 5.45 16.24 10.57
C ASP A 368 5.71 15.44 11.87
N SER A 369 6.04 16.14 12.97
CA SER A 369 6.45 15.50 14.24
C SER A 369 5.26 14.84 14.99
N GLY A 370 4.01 15.22 14.70
CA GLY A 370 2.80 14.68 15.32
C GLY A 370 2.20 13.47 14.58
N PRO A 371 1.16 12.84 15.13
CA PRO A 371 0.46 11.69 14.51
C PRO A 371 -0.10 12.00 13.11
N GLU A 372 -0.31 13.27 12.77
CA GLU A 372 -0.78 13.75 11.47
C GLU A 372 0.21 13.44 10.33
N GLY A 373 1.50 13.30 10.63
CA GLY A 373 2.52 12.90 9.65
C GLY A 373 2.27 11.52 9.06
N LEU A 374 1.73 10.58 9.85
CA LEU A 374 1.33 9.25 9.38
C LEU A 374 0.11 9.31 8.47
N ILE A 375 -0.87 10.18 8.76
CA ILE A 375 -2.01 10.44 7.88
C ILE A 375 -1.53 11.01 6.53
N LYS A 376 -0.66 12.03 6.57
CA LYS A 376 -0.01 12.60 5.38
C LYS A 376 0.63 11.50 4.52
N THR A 377 1.36 10.59 5.14
CA THR A 377 2.02 9.47 4.45
C THR A 377 1.01 8.58 3.71
N GLN A 378 -0.14 8.25 4.31
CA GLN A 378 -1.19 7.46 3.65
C GLN A 378 -1.87 8.25 2.53
N VAL A 379 -2.17 9.54 2.74
CA VAL A 379 -2.71 10.44 1.72
C VAL A 379 -1.80 10.51 0.50
N LEU A 380 -0.49 10.73 0.69
CA LEU A 380 0.47 10.80 -0.42
C LEU A 380 0.56 9.49 -1.21
N LYS A 381 0.50 8.32 -0.53
CA LYS A 381 0.43 7.01 -1.20
C LYS A 381 -0.82 6.88 -2.05
N GLU A 382 -1.96 7.32 -1.54
CA GLU A 382 -3.23 7.24 -2.25
C GLU A 382 -3.27 8.19 -3.45
N LEU A 383 -2.74 9.41 -3.33
CA LEU A 383 -2.59 10.35 -4.44
C LEU A 383 -1.70 9.79 -5.55
N ALA A 384 -0.57 9.18 -5.19
CA ALA A 384 0.32 8.54 -6.15
C ALA A 384 -0.38 7.37 -6.88
N ALA A 385 -1.16 6.56 -6.16
CA ALA A 385 -1.97 5.48 -6.75
C ALA A 385 -3.09 6.02 -7.68
N ALA A 386 -3.61 7.22 -7.41
CA ALA A 386 -4.57 7.92 -8.27
C ALA A 386 -3.92 8.62 -9.47
N GLY A 387 -2.59 8.57 -9.63
CA GLY A 387 -1.85 9.19 -10.72
C GLY A 387 -1.55 10.67 -10.55
N ILE A 388 -1.76 11.23 -9.35
CA ILE A 388 -1.36 12.60 -9.02
C ILE A 388 0.13 12.60 -8.71
N SER A 389 0.91 13.27 -9.57
CA SER A 389 2.36 13.28 -9.48
C SER A 389 2.86 14.17 -8.34
N GLU A 390 4.06 13.86 -7.83
CA GLU A 390 4.74 14.70 -6.84
C GLU A 390 4.99 16.13 -7.38
N GLN A 391 5.18 16.26 -8.69
CA GLN A 391 5.28 17.57 -9.34
C GLN A 391 3.97 18.36 -9.20
N GLN A 392 2.82 17.77 -9.51
CA GLN A 392 1.52 18.43 -9.33
C GLN A 392 1.28 18.81 -7.87
N LEU A 393 1.64 17.92 -6.94
CA LEU A 393 1.53 18.16 -5.50
C LEU A 393 2.29 19.44 -5.08
N ASN A 394 3.48 19.68 -5.64
CA ASN A 394 4.37 20.77 -5.26
C ASN A 394 4.18 22.07 -6.07
N THR A 395 3.48 22.02 -7.22
CA THR A 395 3.38 23.19 -8.12
C THR A 395 1.95 23.68 -8.36
N SER A 396 0.92 22.89 -8.02
CA SER A 396 -0.47 23.21 -8.36
C SER A 396 -1.28 23.75 -7.18
N GLY A 397 -0.68 23.95 -6.01
CA GLY A 397 -1.36 24.49 -4.83
C GLY A 397 -2.59 23.65 -4.44
N LEU A 398 -2.40 22.34 -4.37
CA LEU A 398 -3.51 21.41 -4.20
C LEU A 398 -4.21 21.62 -2.85
N GLN A 399 -5.53 21.64 -2.87
CA GLN A 399 -6.39 21.42 -1.73
C GLN A 399 -6.86 19.97 -1.76
N ILE A 400 -6.42 19.19 -0.76
CA ILE A 400 -6.66 17.76 -0.66
C ILE A 400 -7.62 17.54 0.51
N THR A 401 -8.90 17.32 0.22
CA THR A 401 -9.90 17.00 1.24
C THR A 401 -9.84 15.51 1.54
N THR A 402 -9.62 15.18 2.81
CA THR A 402 -9.55 13.79 3.29
C THR A 402 -10.89 13.31 3.85
N THR A 403 -10.92 12.05 4.22
CA THR A 403 -12.04 11.42 4.94
C THR A 403 -11.94 11.59 6.45
N ILE A 404 -10.83 12.08 6.97
CA ILE A 404 -10.56 12.21 8.41
C ILE A 404 -11.56 13.16 9.05
N ASP A 405 -12.32 12.67 10.00
CA ASP A 405 -13.24 13.46 10.80
C ASP A 405 -12.47 14.09 11.97
N PRO A 406 -12.45 15.42 12.11
CA PRO A 406 -11.65 16.09 13.16
C PRO A 406 -11.97 15.60 14.56
N LYS A 407 -13.27 15.36 14.83
CA LYS A 407 -13.72 14.92 16.15
C LYS A 407 -13.34 13.47 16.42
N ALA A 408 -13.51 12.57 15.45
CA ALA A 408 -13.09 11.17 15.57
C ALA A 408 -11.57 11.05 15.70
N GLN A 409 -10.83 11.83 14.96
CA GLN A 409 -9.35 11.87 15.04
C GLN A 409 -8.89 12.37 16.41
N GLN A 410 -9.46 13.48 16.90
CA GLN A 410 -9.10 14.00 18.22
C GLN A 410 -9.45 12.98 19.31
N ALA A 411 -10.62 12.33 19.23
CA ALA A 411 -11.01 11.29 20.19
C ALA A 411 -10.03 10.10 20.19
N ALA A 412 -9.52 9.69 19.03
CA ALA A 412 -8.54 8.62 18.92
C ALA A 412 -7.19 9.01 19.52
N VAL A 413 -6.70 10.23 19.22
CA VAL A 413 -5.44 10.76 19.77
C VAL A 413 -5.55 10.92 21.29
N ASP A 414 -6.62 11.53 21.80
CA ASP A 414 -6.81 11.72 23.24
C ASP A 414 -6.94 10.39 23.99
N ALA A 415 -7.67 9.43 23.42
CA ALA A 415 -7.81 8.10 24.02
C ALA A 415 -6.46 7.37 24.06
N ALA A 416 -5.70 7.36 22.94
CA ALA A 416 -4.39 6.75 22.86
C ALA A 416 -3.42 7.39 23.84
N THR A 417 -3.27 8.71 23.82
CA THR A 417 -2.28 9.42 24.65
C THR A 417 -2.62 9.37 26.14
N SER A 418 -3.88 9.61 26.51
CA SER A 418 -4.29 9.63 27.93
C SER A 418 -4.24 8.24 28.58
N LYS A 419 -4.59 7.17 27.86
CA LYS A 419 -4.58 5.82 28.40
C LYS A 419 -3.18 5.20 28.42
N MET A 420 -2.29 5.64 27.53
CA MET A 420 -0.89 5.23 27.52
C MET A 420 -0.02 6.03 28.49
N GLN A 421 -0.55 7.12 29.07
CA GLN A 421 0.18 7.96 30.01
C GLN A 421 0.56 7.17 31.27
N GLY A 422 1.85 7.11 31.58
CA GLY A 422 2.39 6.38 32.73
C GLY A 422 2.62 4.89 32.51
N GLU A 423 2.21 4.35 31.38
CA GLU A 423 2.54 2.98 30.97
C GLU A 423 4.03 2.88 30.56
N PRO A 424 4.64 1.68 30.57
CA PRO A 424 6.03 1.48 30.17
C PRO A 424 6.36 2.05 28.78
N GLU A 425 7.51 2.71 28.66
CA GLU A 425 7.94 3.44 27.45
C GLU A 425 8.09 2.56 26.20
N GLN A 426 8.28 1.24 26.35
CA GLN A 426 8.33 0.32 25.20
C GLN A 426 6.95 0.02 24.60
N LEU A 427 5.85 0.31 25.30
CA LEU A 427 4.51 0.07 24.79
C LEU A 427 4.13 1.05 23.68
N ARG A 428 3.38 0.53 22.72
CA ARG A 428 2.83 1.29 21.59
C ARG A 428 1.35 0.95 21.42
N THR A 429 0.61 1.86 20.81
CA THR A 429 -0.78 1.64 20.45
C THR A 429 -1.07 2.20 19.07
N ALA A 430 -2.06 1.61 18.41
CA ALA A 430 -2.63 2.10 17.17
C ALA A 430 -4.15 2.09 17.24
N VAL A 431 -4.78 3.10 16.63
CA VAL A 431 -6.23 3.25 16.55
C VAL A 431 -6.62 3.59 15.13
N VAL A 432 -7.54 2.82 14.54
CA VAL A 432 -8.11 3.11 13.23
C VAL A 432 -9.61 3.03 13.30
N SER A 433 -10.30 4.06 12.81
CA SER A 433 -11.76 4.11 12.73
C SER A 433 -12.23 4.31 11.29
N ILE A 434 -13.18 3.48 10.85
CA ILE A 434 -13.71 3.45 9.47
C ILE A 434 -15.22 3.56 9.50
N ASP A 435 -15.78 4.36 8.60
CA ASP A 435 -17.21 4.43 8.31
C ASP A 435 -17.64 3.18 7.50
N PRO A 436 -18.53 2.33 8.04
CA PRO A 436 -18.92 1.09 7.39
C PRO A 436 -19.63 1.26 6.03
N HIS A 437 -20.29 2.41 5.83
CA HIS A 437 -21.12 2.64 4.64
C HIS A 437 -20.36 3.23 3.46
N THR A 438 -19.16 3.74 3.70
CA THR A 438 -18.35 4.42 2.66
C THR A 438 -16.93 3.88 2.54
N GLY A 439 -16.41 3.22 3.58
CA GLY A 439 -14.99 2.87 3.68
C GLY A 439 -14.08 4.05 4.07
N ALA A 440 -14.66 5.21 4.35
CA ALA A 440 -13.93 6.41 4.74
C ALA A 440 -13.17 6.21 6.05
N VAL A 441 -11.86 6.42 6.07
CA VAL A 441 -11.05 6.39 7.29
C VAL A 441 -11.32 7.68 8.05
N ARG A 442 -12.06 7.58 9.18
CA ARG A 442 -12.49 8.72 9.99
C ARG A 442 -11.46 9.14 11.03
N ALA A 443 -10.67 8.17 11.54
CA ALA A 443 -9.56 8.43 12.43
C ALA A 443 -8.41 7.45 12.15
N TYR A 444 -7.18 7.95 12.31
CA TYR A 444 -5.98 7.18 12.08
C TYR A 444 -4.86 7.62 13.02
N TYR A 445 -4.49 6.77 13.95
CA TYR A 445 -3.40 6.97 14.88
C TYR A 445 -2.47 5.76 14.83
N GLY A 446 -1.28 5.93 14.30
CA GLY A 446 -0.25 4.88 14.20
C GLY A 446 0.92 5.06 15.19
N GLY A 447 0.84 6.07 16.06
CA GLY A 447 1.89 6.48 17.01
C GLY A 447 2.00 8.00 17.09
N ASN A 448 2.76 8.50 18.07
CA ASN A 448 2.97 9.95 18.27
C ASN A 448 4.01 10.57 17.34
N ASP A 449 4.87 9.74 16.75
CA ASP A 449 5.92 10.20 15.84
C ASP A 449 5.44 10.04 14.38
N GLY A 450 5.12 11.15 13.75
CA GLY A 450 4.60 11.20 12.37
C GLY A 450 5.60 10.77 11.31
N GLN A 451 6.88 10.69 11.64
CA GLN A 451 7.96 10.14 10.79
C GLN A 451 8.42 8.77 11.26
N GLY A 452 7.88 8.26 12.35
CA GLY A 452 8.22 6.99 12.96
C GLY A 452 7.55 5.78 12.30
N TYR A 453 7.60 4.66 13.02
CA TYR A 453 6.98 3.43 12.57
C TYR A 453 5.45 3.51 12.69
N ASP A 454 4.76 3.26 11.58
CA ASP A 454 3.30 3.31 11.48
C ASP A 454 2.68 2.00 11.96
N TYR A 455 2.33 1.92 13.26
CA TYR A 455 1.71 0.74 13.85
C TYR A 455 0.29 0.49 13.33
N ALA A 456 -0.43 1.51 12.83
CA ALA A 456 -1.75 1.33 12.23
C ALA A 456 -1.69 0.64 10.85
N ASN A 457 -0.53 0.66 10.20
CA ASN A 457 -0.23 0.00 8.94
C ASN A 457 0.72 -1.22 9.08
N ALA A 458 1.06 -1.61 10.31
CA ALA A 458 1.94 -2.75 10.59
C ALA A 458 1.20 -4.08 10.62
N GLY A 459 1.82 -5.14 10.11
CA GLY A 459 1.29 -6.50 10.24
C GLY A 459 1.51 -7.05 11.65
N LEU A 460 0.43 -7.30 12.40
CA LEU A 460 0.42 -7.66 13.82
C LEU A 460 -0.49 -8.87 14.04
N GLN A 461 -0.13 -9.77 14.98
CA GLN A 461 -0.94 -10.96 15.24
C GLN A 461 -2.23 -10.59 15.96
N THR A 462 -3.37 -11.00 15.40
CA THR A 462 -4.71 -10.56 15.80
C THR A 462 -5.28 -11.30 17.02
N GLY A 463 -4.72 -12.47 17.33
CA GLY A 463 -5.22 -13.30 18.42
C GLY A 463 -6.72 -13.60 18.28
N SER A 464 -7.42 -13.68 19.40
CA SER A 464 -8.83 -14.05 19.45
C SER A 464 -9.81 -13.10 18.73
N SER A 465 -9.38 -11.91 18.26
CA SER A 465 -10.25 -11.08 17.42
C SER A 465 -10.53 -11.74 16.05
N PHE A 466 -9.67 -12.65 15.61
CA PHE A 466 -9.86 -13.43 14.38
C PHE A 466 -10.96 -14.50 14.48
N LYS A 467 -11.39 -14.90 15.69
CA LYS A 467 -12.52 -15.81 15.91
C LYS A 467 -13.82 -15.34 15.28
N VAL A 468 -13.99 -14.02 15.15
CA VAL A 468 -15.15 -13.41 14.48
C VAL A 468 -15.20 -13.79 13.00
N ILE A 469 -14.03 -13.76 12.32
CA ILE A 469 -13.91 -14.20 10.93
C ILE A 469 -14.16 -15.70 10.81
N GLY A 470 -13.63 -16.48 11.76
CA GLY A 470 -13.91 -17.92 11.86
C GLY A 470 -15.40 -18.22 12.04
N LEU A 471 -16.09 -17.44 12.89
CA LEU A 471 -17.53 -17.58 13.08
C LEU A 471 -18.31 -17.25 11.80
N ALA A 472 -17.93 -16.18 11.09
CA ALA A 472 -18.58 -15.81 9.83
C ALA A 472 -18.45 -16.95 8.78
N ALA A 473 -17.26 -17.55 8.65
CA ALA A 473 -17.02 -18.70 7.77
C ALA A 473 -17.84 -19.94 8.17
N ASN A 474 -18.02 -20.17 9.47
CA ASN A 474 -18.84 -21.26 10.00
C ASN A 474 -20.34 -21.07 9.70
N LEU A 475 -20.86 -19.86 9.95
CA LEU A 475 -22.24 -19.49 9.63
C LEU A 475 -22.54 -19.59 8.13
N GLU A 476 -21.58 -19.23 7.27
CA GLU A 476 -21.73 -19.36 5.82
C GLU A 476 -21.88 -20.82 5.36
N GLN A 477 -21.29 -21.77 6.09
CA GLN A 477 -21.52 -23.21 5.86
C GLN A 477 -22.88 -23.69 6.42
N GLY A 478 -23.70 -22.78 6.92
CA GLY A 478 -25.03 -23.06 7.44
C GLY A 478 -25.03 -23.69 8.86
N ILE A 479 -23.95 -23.53 9.62
CA ILE A 479 -23.86 -23.99 11.01
C ILE A 479 -24.31 -22.84 11.92
N PRO A 480 -25.45 -22.95 12.63
CA PRO A 480 -26.05 -21.82 13.35
C PRO A 480 -25.32 -21.50 14.67
N LEU A 481 -25.63 -20.33 15.26
CA LEU A 481 -25.07 -19.89 16.55
C LEU A 481 -25.41 -20.83 17.72
N SER A 482 -26.46 -21.63 17.59
CA SER A 482 -26.90 -22.63 18.57
C SER A 482 -26.05 -23.92 18.56
N GLN A 483 -25.17 -24.12 17.57
CA GLN A 483 -24.30 -25.28 17.55
C GLN A 483 -23.45 -25.34 18.82
N MET A 484 -23.44 -26.52 19.46
CA MET A 484 -22.76 -26.74 20.73
C MET A 484 -21.38 -27.34 20.50
N TYR A 485 -20.40 -26.85 21.25
CA TYR A 485 -19.02 -27.37 21.25
C TYR A 485 -18.52 -27.53 22.68
N ASP A 486 -17.77 -28.61 22.91
CA ASP A 486 -17.08 -28.85 24.17
C ASP A 486 -15.94 -27.84 24.37
N SER A 487 -15.81 -27.32 25.57
CA SER A 487 -14.80 -26.33 25.95
C SER A 487 -13.62 -26.90 26.73
N SER A 488 -13.58 -28.23 26.96
CA SER A 488 -12.45 -28.90 27.59
C SER A 488 -11.16 -28.81 26.72
N PRO A 489 -9.97 -28.93 27.31
CA PRO A 489 -8.71 -29.02 26.58
C PRO A 489 -8.76 -30.07 25.46
N ILE A 490 -8.08 -29.79 24.33
CA ILE A 490 -7.99 -30.69 23.19
C ILE A 490 -6.52 -30.83 22.76
N THR A 491 -6.11 -32.03 22.34
CA THR A 491 -4.79 -32.26 21.73
C THR A 491 -4.97 -32.64 20.27
N VAL A 492 -4.35 -31.88 19.36
CA VAL A 492 -4.39 -32.13 17.91
C VAL A 492 -2.95 -32.14 17.38
N ASN A 493 -2.57 -33.19 16.70
CA ASN A 493 -1.22 -33.38 16.17
C ASN A 493 -0.11 -33.16 17.24
N GLY A 494 -0.35 -33.61 18.47
CA GLY A 494 0.59 -33.45 19.60
C GLY A 494 0.58 -32.06 20.25
N ILE A 495 -0.14 -31.08 19.72
CA ILE A 495 -0.28 -29.71 20.28
C ILE A 495 -1.50 -29.66 21.19
N LYS A 496 -1.28 -29.33 22.47
CA LYS A 496 -2.34 -29.15 23.46
C LYS A 496 -2.92 -27.72 23.37
N ILE A 497 -4.21 -27.63 23.08
CA ILE A 497 -4.96 -26.39 23.05
C ILE A 497 -5.73 -26.21 24.35
N THR A 498 -5.59 -25.06 24.99
CA THR A 498 -6.27 -24.72 26.26
C THR A 498 -6.94 -23.35 26.14
N ASN A 499 -7.85 -23.07 27.06
CA ASN A 499 -8.41 -21.74 27.24
C ASN A 499 -7.57 -20.93 28.24
N VAL A 500 -7.65 -19.60 28.15
CA VAL A 500 -6.97 -18.68 29.07
C VAL A 500 -7.47 -18.99 30.49
N GLU A 501 -6.55 -19.06 31.44
CA GLU A 501 -6.84 -19.36 32.85
C GLU A 501 -7.66 -20.65 33.08
N GLY A 502 -7.72 -21.54 32.09
CA GLY A 502 -8.45 -22.79 32.17
C GLY A 502 -9.97 -22.65 32.12
N GLU A 503 -10.50 -21.47 31.68
CA GLU A 503 -11.94 -21.20 31.61
C GLU A 503 -12.66 -22.23 30.75
N GLN A 504 -13.81 -22.69 31.21
CA GLN A 504 -14.67 -23.67 30.53
C GLN A 504 -16.14 -23.33 30.72
N CYS A 505 -16.98 -23.80 29.82
CA CYS A 505 -18.45 -23.77 29.93
C CYS A 505 -19.07 -25.15 29.77
N GLY A 506 -18.27 -26.24 29.75
CA GLY A 506 -18.75 -27.55 29.34
C GLY A 506 -19.14 -27.58 27.88
N MET A 507 -20.29 -28.19 27.58
CA MET A 507 -20.93 -28.05 26.25
C MET A 507 -21.67 -26.72 26.20
N CYS A 508 -21.22 -25.79 25.37
CA CYS A 508 -21.90 -24.49 25.19
C CYS A 508 -22.04 -24.12 23.74
N THR A 509 -22.94 -23.20 23.43
CA THR A 509 -23.18 -22.71 22.09
C THR A 509 -21.95 -21.98 21.61
N ILE A 510 -21.73 -21.94 20.28
CA ILE A 510 -20.60 -21.19 19.71
C ILE A 510 -20.73 -19.68 20.00
N ALA A 511 -21.94 -19.16 20.15
CA ALA A 511 -22.16 -17.77 20.58
C ALA A 511 -21.65 -17.54 22.02
N GLU A 512 -21.93 -18.45 22.97
CA GLU A 512 -21.40 -18.35 24.34
C GLU A 512 -19.88 -18.54 24.37
N ALA A 513 -19.35 -19.46 23.55
CA ALA A 513 -17.91 -19.66 23.39
C ALA A 513 -17.21 -18.41 22.82
N LEU A 514 -17.85 -17.67 21.88
CA LEU A 514 -17.34 -16.38 21.38
C LEU A 514 -17.30 -15.34 22.50
N LYS A 515 -18.37 -15.22 23.28
CA LYS A 515 -18.47 -14.27 24.39
C LYS A 515 -17.35 -14.46 25.40
N ARG A 516 -17.07 -15.73 25.77
CA ARG A 516 -15.98 -16.12 26.68
C ARG A 516 -14.63 -16.22 25.99
N SER A 517 -14.57 -16.05 24.67
CA SER A 517 -13.33 -16.17 23.89
C SER A 517 -12.63 -17.52 23.98
N LEU A 518 -13.36 -18.63 24.08
CA LEU A 518 -12.80 -19.98 24.29
C LEU A 518 -12.05 -20.47 23.07
N ASN A 519 -10.77 -20.83 23.25
CA ASN A 519 -9.90 -21.34 22.18
C ASN A 519 -10.36 -22.74 21.74
N THR A 520 -10.64 -23.61 22.69
CA THR A 520 -10.91 -25.03 22.47
C THR A 520 -12.18 -25.26 21.68
N SER A 521 -13.25 -24.51 21.97
CA SER A 521 -14.52 -24.58 21.24
C SER A 521 -14.37 -24.06 19.80
N PHE A 522 -13.65 -22.97 19.60
CA PHE A 522 -13.37 -22.43 18.26
C PHE A 522 -12.46 -23.33 17.43
N TYR A 523 -11.51 -23.98 18.08
CA TYR A 523 -10.66 -24.95 17.40
C TYR A 523 -11.46 -26.17 16.94
N ARG A 524 -12.40 -26.69 17.80
CA ARG A 524 -13.33 -27.77 17.42
C ARG A 524 -14.27 -27.35 16.30
N MET A 525 -14.84 -26.14 16.38
CA MET A 525 -15.67 -25.56 15.31
C MET A 525 -14.92 -25.59 13.96
N GLN A 526 -13.67 -25.12 13.94
CA GLN A 526 -12.87 -25.13 12.72
C GLN A 526 -12.61 -26.55 12.19
N LEU A 527 -12.37 -27.52 13.09
CA LEU A 527 -12.15 -28.92 12.68
C LEU A 527 -13.44 -29.56 12.12
N ASP A 528 -14.61 -29.11 12.57
CA ASP A 528 -15.92 -29.55 12.09
C ASP A 528 -16.32 -28.94 10.74
N MET A 529 -15.69 -27.83 10.38
CA MET A 529 -15.93 -27.15 9.08
C MET A 529 -15.29 -27.92 7.91
N GLN A 530 -15.94 -27.90 6.76
CA GLN A 530 -15.32 -28.38 5.52
C GLN A 530 -14.18 -27.44 5.10
N ASN A 531 -12.95 -27.93 5.09
CA ASN A 531 -11.74 -27.16 4.78
C ASN A 531 -11.62 -25.87 5.64
N GLY A 532 -11.83 -26.02 6.96
CA GLY A 532 -11.97 -24.92 7.90
C GLY A 532 -10.91 -23.82 7.78
N PRO A 533 -9.59 -24.13 7.85
CA PRO A 533 -8.56 -23.11 7.76
C PRO A 533 -8.62 -22.27 6.49
N GLN A 534 -8.78 -22.90 5.32
CA GLN A 534 -8.88 -22.19 4.05
C GLN A 534 -10.14 -21.34 3.97
N LYS A 535 -11.29 -21.86 4.45
CA LYS A 535 -12.54 -21.09 4.45
C LYS A 535 -12.49 -19.87 5.37
N ILE A 536 -11.73 -19.95 6.45
CA ILE A 536 -11.49 -18.82 7.36
C ILE A 536 -10.57 -17.78 6.67
N ALA A 537 -9.52 -18.22 5.95
CA ALA A 537 -8.68 -17.32 5.18
C ALA A 537 -9.47 -16.62 4.05
N ASP A 538 -10.23 -17.40 3.27
CA ASP A 538 -11.10 -16.87 2.20
C ASP A 538 -12.10 -15.83 2.74
N MET A 539 -12.68 -16.08 3.92
CA MET A 539 -13.59 -15.16 4.60
C MET A 539 -12.84 -13.87 5.02
N GLY A 540 -11.63 -13.99 5.56
CA GLY A 540 -10.80 -12.84 5.93
C GLY A 540 -10.53 -11.93 4.73
N HIS A 541 -10.16 -12.49 3.59
CA HIS A 541 -9.93 -11.73 2.36
C HIS A 541 -11.21 -11.05 1.84
N ARG A 542 -12.33 -11.75 1.86
CA ARG A 542 -13.63 -11.18 1.47
C ARG A 542 -14.08 -10.05 2.40
N LEU A 543 -13.79 -10.13 3.68
CA LEU A 543 -14.10 -9.08 4.64
C LEU A 543 -13.20 -7.86 4.48
N GLY A 544 -12.03 -7.96 3.79
CA GLY A 544 -11.20 -6.82 3.46
C GLY A 544 -9.72 -6.92 3.87
N ILE A 545 -9.27 -8.06 4.42
CA ILE A 545 -7.84 -8.29 4.65
C ILE A 545 -7.18 -8.54 3.28
N PRO A 546 -6.18 -7.74 2.85
CA PRO A 546 -5.57 -7.90 1.54
C PRO A 546 -4.74 -9.18 1.42
N ASP A 547 -4.54 -9.67 0.18
CA ASP A 547 -3.72 -10.86 -0.09
C ASP A 547 -2.24 -10.66 0.27
N THR A 548 -1.78 -9.42 0.30
CA THR A 548 -0.40 -9.06 0.63
C THR A 548 -0.34 -7.78 1.47
N ILE A 549 0.59 -7.77 2.43
CA ILE A 549 0.91 -6.58 3.22
C ILE A 549 2.40 -6.27 3.05
N PRO A 550 2.79 -5.00 2.80
CA PRO A 550 4.19 -4.61 2.76
C PRO A 550 4.94 -5.02 4.04
N GLY A 551 6.10 -5.65 3.89
CA GLY A 551 6.90 -6.14 5.02
C GLY A 551 6.46 -7.48 5.62
N VAL A 552 5.25 -7.98 5.29
CA VAL A 552 4.76 -9.32 5.69
C VAL A 552 4.78 -10.29 4.51
N GLY A 553 4.46 -9.82 3.31
CA GLY A 553 4.26 -10.65 2.13
C GLY A 553 2.82 -11.16 2.04
N LYS A 554 2.61 -12.44 1.69
CA LYS A 554 1.28 -13.04 1.61
C LYS A 554 0.66 -13.16 3.00
N THR A 555 -0.63 -12.85 3.11
CA THR A 555 -1.39 -12.89 4.37
C THR A 555 -2.23 -14.17 4.46
N LEU A 556 -2.62 -14.51 5.68
CA LEU A 556 -3.54 -15.64 6.01
C LEU A 556 -3.11 -16.99 5.42
N THR A 557 -1.81 -17.16 5.19
CA THR A 557 -1.20 -18.39 4.68
C THR A 557 0.21 -18.56 5.26
N GLU A 558 0.79 -19.74 5.15
CA GLU A 558 2.20 -19.95 5.49
C GLU A 558 3.13 -19.25 4.49
N SER A 559 4.33 -18.92 4.92
CA SER A 559 5.31 -18.17 4.14
C SER A 559 5.73 -18.87 2.82
N ASP A 560 5.65 -20.21 2.80
CA ASP A 560 5.90 -21.03 1.62
C ASP A 560 4.70 -21.15 0.67
N GLY A 561 3.53 -20.62 1.06
CA GLY A 561 2.28 -20.68 0.30
C GLY A 561 1.55 -22.02 0.38
N SER A 562 1.90 -22.88 1.34
CA SER A 562 1.26 -24.20 1.53
C SER A 562 -0.20 -24.14 2.02
N GLY A 563 -0.72 -22.94 2.26
CA GLY A 563 -2.06 -22.67 2.79
C GLY A 563 -2.04 -22.37 4.30
N PRO A 564 -3.20 -22.03 4.88
CA PRO A 564 -3.30 -21.70 6.30
C PRO A 564 -3.29 -22.92 7.20
N ASN A 565 -2.62 -22.79 8.35
CA ASN A 565 -2.65 -23.78 9.45
C ASN A 565 -3.89 -23.62 10.34
N ASN A 566 -4.17 -24.63 11.16
CA ASN A 566 -5.29 -24.66 12.11
C ASN A 566 -5.26 -23.53 13.16
N GLY A 567 -4.09 -22.91 13.40
CA GLY A 567 -3.98 -21.75 14.30
C GLY A 567 -4.65 -20.49 13.77
N ILE A 568 -5.10 -20.46 12.51
CA ILE A 568 -5.75 -19.28 11.90
C ILE A 568 -6.96 -18.80 12.69
N VAL A 569 -7.81 -19.71 13.18
CA VAL A 569 -9.01 -19.34 13.97
C VAL A 569 -8.65 -18.65 15.29
N LEU A 570 -7.43 -18.85 15.78
CA LEU A 570 -6.88 -18.22 16.97
C LEU A 570 -6.05 -16.98 16.67
N GLY A 571 -5.95 -16.58 15.38
CA GLY A 571 -5.30 -15.34 14.94
C GLY A 571 -3.78 -15.42 14.90
N GLN A 572 -3.21 -16.54 14.47
CA GLN A 572 -1.75 -16.67 14.33
C GLN A 572 -1.17 -15.81 13.21
N TYR A 573 -1.95 -15.50 12.18
CA TYR A 573 -1.49 -14.68 11.05
C TYR A 573 -1.64 -13.18 11.32
N GLN A 574 -0.81 -12.41 10.64
CA GLN A 574 -0.75 -10.96 10.80
C GLN A 574 -1.82 -10.26 9.94
N ALA A 575 -2.42 -9.22 10.51
CA ALA A 575 -3.23 -8.22 9.82
C ALA A 575 -2.92 -6.83 10.40
N ARG A 576 -3.20 -5.77 9.64
CA ARG A 576 -3.00 -4.40 10.10
C ARG A 576 -4.21 -3.94 10.92
N PRO A 577 -4.07 -3.00 11.86
CA PRO A 577 -5.23 -2.32 12.47
C PRO A 577 -6.20 -1.75 11.44
N LEU A 578 -5.70 -1.18 10.34
CA LEU A 578 -6.51 -0.73 9.20
C LEU A 578 -7.34 -1.86 8.60
N ASP A 579 -6.77 -3.06 8.40
CA ASP A 579 -7.45 -4.21 7.82
C ASP A 579 -8.51 -4.77 8.77
N MET A 580 -8.21 -4.83 10.07
CA MET A 580 -9.15 -5.30 11.08
C MET A 580 -10.33 -4.35 11.25
N ALA A 581 -10.08 -3.02 11.22
CA ALA A 581 -11.16 -2.03 11.21
C ALA A 581 -12.05 -2.18 9.96
N SER A 582 -11.47 -2.42 8.78
CA SER A 582 -12.18 -2.66 7.53
C SER A 582 -12.99 -3.95 7.53
N ALA A 583 -12.43 -5.06 8.02
CA ALA A 583 -13.10 -6.34 8.09
C ALA A 583 -14.34 -6.26 9.01
N TYR A 584 -14.23 -5.55 10.13
CA TYR A 584 -15.33 -5.34 11.04
C TYR A 584 -16.34 -4.30 10.51
N ALA A 585 -15.89 -3.31 9.72
CA ALA A 585 -16.78 -2.38 9.01
C ALA A 585 -17.66 -3.12 8.00
N THR A 586 -17.10 -4.11 7.28
CA THR A 586 -17.88 -4.96 6.37
C THR A 586 -18.98 -5.73 7.11
N LEU A 587 -18.71 -6.23 8.31
CA LEU A 587 -19.74 -6.87 9.15
C LEU A 587 -20.79 -5.86 9.65
N ALA A 588 -20.37 -4.65 10.03
CA ALA A 588 -21.26 -3.56 10.45
C ALA A 588 -22.24 -3.14 9.35
N ALA A 589 -21.79 -3.19 8.09
CA ALA A 589 -22.57 -2.89 6.89
C ALA A 589 -23.32 -4.12 6.34
N SER A 590 -23.68 -5.10 7.20
CA SER A 590 -24.39 -6.32 6.80
C SER A 590 -23.71 -7.08 5.64
N GLY A 591 -22.38 -7.11 5.63
CA GLY A 591 -21.56 -7.83 4.67
C GLY A 591 -21.22 -7.07 3.37
N ILE A 592 -21.55 -5.79 3.30
CA ILE A 592 -21.14 -4.91 2.20
C ILE A 592 -19.74 -4.37 2.49
N TYR A 593 -18.80 -4.67 1.61
CA TYR A 593 -17.43 -4.16 1.69
C TYR A 593 -17.30 -2.84 0.95
N HIS A 594 -16.70 -1.87 1.61
CA HIS A 594 -16.23 -0.63 1.00
C HIS A 594 -14.71 -0.52 1.19
N ALA A 595 -13.98 -0.24 0.11
CA ALA A 595 -12.53 -0.14 0.19
C ALA A 595 -12.11 1.05 1.07
N PRO A 596 -11.22 0.85 2.07
CA PRO A 596 -10.71 1.93 2.89
C PRO A 596 -10.00 2.99 2.03
N HIS A 597 -10.28 4.27 2.30
CA HIS A 597 -9.64 5.38 1.60
C HIS A 597 -9.50 6.61 2.51
N PHE A 598 -8.50 7.45 2.19
CA PHE A 598 -8.19 8.67 2.94
C PHE A 598 -8.56 9.94 2.20
N VAL A 599 -8.68 9.92 0.87
CA VAL A 599 -8.88 11.11 0.04
C VAL A 599 -10.26 11.08 -0.58
N THR A 600 -11.03 12.17 -0.43
CA THR A 600 -12.33 12.35 -1.11
C THR A 600 -12.19 13.21 -2.35
N LYS A 601 -11.43 14.32 -2.27
CA LYS A 601 -11.37 15.30 -3.34
C LYS A 601 -10.00 15.97 -3.41
N VAL A 602 -9.56 16.30 -4.63
CA VAL A 602 -8.35 17.09 -4.89
C VAL A 602 -8.65 18.16 -5.90
N VAL A 603 -8.37 19.41 -5.54
CA VAL A 603 -8.62 20.60 -6.36
C VAL A 603 -7.34 21.41 -6.45
N THR A 604 -7.00 21.91 -7.62
CA THR A 604 -5.88 22.83 -7.84
C THR A 604 -6.23 24.26 -7.39
N ALA A 605 -5.23 25.12 -7.22
CA ALA A 605 -5.43 26.52 -6.83
C ALA A 605 -6.31 27.33 -7.81
N ASP A 606 -6.34 26.93 -9.09
CA ASP A 606 -7.17 27.54 -10.14
C ASP A 606 -8.57 26.88 -10.25
N GLY A 607 -8.92 25.97 -9.35
CA GLY A 607 -10.25 25.38 -9.24
C GLY A 607 -10.47 24.12 -10.10
N GLN A 608 -9.44 23.58 -10.76
CA GLN A 608 -9.56 22.33 -11.49
C GLN A 608 -9.67 21.16 -10.53
N VAL A 609 -10.65 20.28 -10.74
CA VAL A 609 -10.80 19.03 -9.96
C VAL A 609 -9.96 17.94 -10.60
N LEU A 610 -8.95 17.46 -9.86
CA LEU A 610 -8.09 16.35 -10.28
C LEU A 610 -8.63 14.98 -9.83
N LEU A 611 -9.27 14.94 -8.68
CA LEU A 611 -9.91 13.77 -8.12
C LEU A 611 -11.20 14.17 -7.42
N ASP A 612 -12.28 13.46 -7.70
CA ASP A 612 -13.54 13.51 -6.93
C ASP A 612 -14.07 12.09 -6.86
N ARG A 613 -14.05 11.48 -5.66
CA ARG A 613 -14.50 10.09 -5.51
C ARG A 613 -16.01 9.94 -5.57
N GLY A 614 -16.77 11.01 -5.27
CA GLY A 614 -18.20 10.91 -5.14
C GLY A 614 -18.63 9.83 -4.13
N GLU A 615 -19.76 9.18 -4.41
CA GLU A 615 -20.23 8.03 -3.62
C GLU A 615 -19.42 6.77 -3.99
N VAL A 616 -18.81 6.14 -2.95
CA VAL A 616 -18.08 4.89 -3.12
C VAL A 616 -19.06 3.72 -3.13
N ALA A 617 -19.18 3.04 -4.25
CA ALA A 617 -20.04 1.86 -4.34
C ALA A 617 -19.55 0.72 -3.45
N GLY A 618 -20.44 0.13 -2.66
CA GLY A 618 -20.15 -1.06 -1.86
C GLY A 618 -20.32 -2.34 -2.66
N GLU A 619 -19.61 -3.38 -2.25
CA GLU A 619 -19.68 -4.73 -2.81
C GLU A 619 -20.22 -5.71 -1.77
N GLN A 620 -21.34 -6.40 -2.04
CA GLN A 620 -21.85 -7.45 -1.16
C GLN A 620 -20.92 -8.66 -1.23
N ARG A 621 -20.03 -8.82 -0.25
CA ARG A 621 -19.05 -9.92 -0.20
C ARG A 621 -19.43 -11.05 0.74
N VAL A 622 -20.23 -10.77 1.76
CA VAL A 622 -20.76 -11.72 2.73
C VAL A 622 -22.25 -11.50 2.84
N SER A 623 -23.07 -12.56 2.97
CA SER A 623 -24.51 -12.38 3.06
C SER A 623 -24.91 -11.63 4.34
N ALA A 624 -25.96 -10.79 4.26
CA ALA A 624 -26.49 -10.06 5.43
C ALA A 624 -26.86 -11.03 6.56
N ALA A 625 -27.43 -12.19 6.24
CA ALA A 625 -27.76 -13.21 7.24
C ALA A 625 -26.53 -13.65 8.05
N VAL A 626 -25.37 -13.82 7.42
CA VAL A 626 -24.10 -14.16 8.11
C VAL A 626 -23.61 -12.98 8.94
N ALA A 627 -23.46 -11.80 8.34
CA ALA A 627 -22.92 -10.62 9.02
C ALA A 627 -23.77 -10.20 10.25
N ASP A 628 -25.09 -10.19 10.11
CA ASP A 628 -26.01 -9.78 11.19
C ASP A 628 -26.06 -10.80 12.33
N ASN A 629 -25.93 -12.12 12.06
CA ASN A 629 -25.79 -13.12 13.11
C ASN A 629 -24.44 -13.02 13.83
N VAL A 630 -23.33 -12.72 13.13
CA VAL A 630 -22.04 -12.42 13.77
C VAL A 630 -22.18 -11.21 14.68
N THR A 631 -22.80 -10.13 14.19
CA THR A 631 -23.10 -8.92 14.96
C THR A 631 -23.91 -9.25 16.23
N ALA A 632 -24.97 -10.05 16.12
CA ALA A 632 -25.77 -10.48 17.26
C ALA A 632 -24.94 -11.22 18.31
N ALA A 633 -24.04 -12.12 17.89
CA ALA A 633 -23.16 -12.86 18.79
C ALA A 633 -22.12 -11.96 19.49
N MET A 634 -21.73 -10.85 18.87
CA MET A 634 -20.73 -9.93 19.41
C MET A 634 -21.31 -8.85 20.33
N LYS A 635 -22.60 -8.49 20.21
CA LYS A 635 -23.27 -7.42 20.99
C LYS A 635 -23.02 -7.50 22.50
N PRO A 636 -23.10 -8.67 23.18
CA PRO A 636 -22.94 -8.73 24.64
C PRO A 636 -21.47 -8.57 25.09
N ILE A 637 -20.49 -8.65 24.19
CA ILE A 637 -19.07 -8.87 24.58
C ILE A 637 -18.46 -7.65 25.24
N ALA A 638 -18.66 -6.44 24.71
CA ALA A 638 -18.06 -5.22 25.27
C ALA A 638 -18.55 -4.99 26.73
N GLY A 639 -19.86 -5.15 26.96
CA GLY A 639 -20.44 -5.05 28.31
C GLY A 639 -19.95 -6.16 29.25
N TRP A 640 -19.85 -7.38 28.76
CA TRP A 640 -19.35 -8.52 29.54
C TRP A 640 -17.83 -8.45 29.83
N SER A 641 -17.06 -7.94 28.90
CA SER A 641 -15.60 -7.77 29.02
C SER A 641 -15.26 -6.54 29.85
N ARG A 642 -15.26 -6.67 31.18
CA ARG A 642 -14.93 -5.61 32.14
C ARG A 642 -15.73 -4.31 31.95
N ASN A 643 -16.99 -4.42 31.52
CA ASN A 643 -17.94 -3.30 31.37
C ASN A 643 -17.48 -2.20 30.38
N HIS A 644 -16.98 -2.60 29.22
CA HIS A 644 -16.62 -1.67 28.13
C HIS A 644 -17.80 -1.31 27.21
N GLY A 645 -19.05 -1.53 27.64
CA GLY A 645 -20.23 -1.01 26.92
C GLY A 645 -20.12 0.49 26.67
N LEU A 646 -20.59 0.95 25.50
CA LEU A 646 -20.51 2.36 25.13
C LEU A 646 -21.46 3.23 25.94
N ALA A 647 -21.14 4.51 26.04
CA ALA A 647 -21.94 5.49 26.76
C ALA A 647 -23.37 5.59 26.20
N ASN A 648 -24.30 6.02 27.06
CA ASN A 648 -25.71 6.24 26.73
C ASN A 648 -26.47 4.99 26.21
N GLY A 649 -25.99 3.79 26.56
CA GLY A 649 -26.60 2.54 26.11
C GLY A 649 -26.51 2.31 24.60
N ARG A 650 -25.55 2.95 23.92
CA ARG A 650 -25.31 2.77 22.49
C ARG A 650 -24.97 1.30 22.19
N GLU A 651 -25.68 0.72 21.23
CA GLU A 651 -25.40 -0.64 20.77
C GLU A 651 -24.01 -0.73 20.12
N SER A 652 -23.27 -1.75 20.49
CA SER A 652 -21.99 -2.08 19.86
C SER A 652 -21.80 -3.58 19.75
N ALA A 653 -21.03 -4.00 18.77
CA ALA A 653 -20.55 -5.37 18.60
C ALA A 653 -19.02 -5.35 18.62
N ALA A 654 -18.41 -6.10 19.54
CA ALA A 654 -16.96 -6.01 19.72
C ALA A 654 -16.32 -7.35 20.10
N LYS A 655 -15.01 -7.47 19.89
CA LYS A 655 -14.25 -8.65 20.27
C LYS A 655 -12.84 -8.28 20.71
N THR A 656 -12.43 -8.82 21.85
CA THR A 656 -11.06 -8.75 22.35
C THR A 656 -10.16 -9.74 21.62
N GLY A 657 -8.89 -9.37 21.41
CA GLY A 657 -7.84 -10.23 20.91
C GLY A 657 -6.64 -10.22 21.86
N THR A 658 -5.93 -11.34 21.95
CA THR A 658 -4.66 -11.45 22.68
C THR A 658 -3.85 -12.52 21.98
N ALA A 659 -2.63 -12.19 21.56
CA ALA A 659 -1.66 -13.13 21.01
C ALA A 659 -0.53 -13.37 22.00
N GLN A 660 -0.14 -14.62 22.17
CA GLN A 660 0.93 -15.03 23.10
C GLN A 660 2.31 -14.77 22.50
N LEU A 661 3.28 -14.55 23.37
CA LEU A 661 4.71 -14.47 23.06
C LEU A 661 5.29 -15.88 23.05
N GLY A 662 5.15 -16.59 21.92
CA GLY A 662 5.58 -17.98 21.82
C GLY A 662 4.97 -18.86 22.94
N ASP A 663 5.76 -19.74 23.51
CA ASP A 663 5.34 -20.66 24.59
C ASP A 663 5.66 -20.11 26.01
N THR A 664 5.89 -18.80 26.13
CA THR A 664 6.29 -18.19 27.40
C THR A 664 5.14 -18.04 28.41
N GLY A 665 3.90 -18.14 27.95
CA GLY A 665 2.71 -17.78 28.74
C GLY A 665 2.46 -16.28 28.84
N GLU A 666 3.32 -15.44 28.27
CA GLU A 666 3.20 -13.99 28.21
C GLU A 666 2.45 -13.56 26.93
N ASN A 667 1.94 -12.33 26.91
CA ASN A 667 1.28 -11.75 25.75
C ASN A 667 2.24 -10.81 25.01
N LYS A 668 2.09 -10.69 23.68
CA LYS A 668 2.84 -9.73 22.84
C LYS A 668 1.97 -8.77 22.05
N ASP A 669 0.73 -9.15 21.70
CA ASP A 669 -0.24 -8.30 21.02
C ASP A 669 -1.57 -8.34 21.75
N ALA A 670 -2.18 -7.21 22.01
CA ALA A 670 -3.47 -7.08 22.65
C ALA A 670 -4.39 -6.17 21.81
N TRP A 671 -5.63 -6.61 21.60
CA TRP A 671 -6.58 -5.97 20.68
C TRP A 671 -7.96 -5.76 21.29
N MET A 672 -8.60 -4.69 20.86
CA MET A 672 -10.05 -4.54 20.89
C MET A 672 -10.52 -4.04 19.53
N VAL A 673 -11.39 -4.82 18.88
CA VAL A 673 -11.99 -4.43 17.60
C VAL A 673 -13.50 -4.50 17.75
N GLY A 674 -14.19 -3.44 17.35
CA GLY A 674 -15.65 -3.40 17.48
C GLY A 674 -16.25 -2.23 16.73
N TYR A 675 -17.57 -2.27 16.58
CA TYR A 675 -18.31 -1.30 15.77
C TYR A 675 -19.71 -0.98 16.35
N THR A 676 -20.21 0.14 15.91
CA THR A 676 -21.63 0.51 15.88
C THR A 676 -22.12 0.44 14.42
N PRO A 677 -23.39 0.65 14.10
CA PRO A 677 -23.82 0.75 12.70
C PRO A 677 -23.07 1.81 11.89
N SER A 678 -22.57 2.89 12.53
CA SER A 678 -21.96 4.05 11.85
C SER A 678 -20.44 4.16 11.98
N LEU A 679 -19.76 3.37 12.82
CA LEU A 679 -18.32 3.45 13.02
C LEU A 679 -17.72 2.12 13.45
N SER A 680 -16.69 1.67 12.75
CA SER A 680 -15.86 0.50 13.10
C SER A 680 -14.48 0.94 13.55
N THR A 681 -14.04 0.49 14.74
CA THR A 681 -12.76 0.89 15.33
C THR A 681 -11.94 -0.32 15.75
N ALA A 682 -10.68 -0.37 15.30
CA ALA A 682 -9.67 -1.32 15.75
C ALA A 682 -8.63 -0.61 16.61
N VAL A 683 -8.35 -1.19 17.77
CA VAL A 683 -7.28 -0.75 18.68
C VAL A 683 -6.32 -1.90 18.91
N TRP A 684 -5.04 -1.60 18.81
CA TRP A 684 -3.94 -2.52 19.14
C TRP A 684 -3.03 -1.89 20.19
N VAL A 685 -2.50 -2.74 21.07
CA VAL A 685 -1.43 -2.44 22.01
C VAL A 685 -0.36 -3.53 21.91
N GLY A 686 0.89 -3.13 21.80
CA GLY A 686 2.05 -4.00 21.72
C GLY A 686 3.31 -3.30 22.18
N SER A 687 4.49 -3.89 21.93
CA SER A 687 5.79 -3.30 22.29
C SER A 687 6.68 -3.09 21.06
N VAL A 688 7.59 -2.11 21.12
CA VAL A 688 8.56 -1.81 20.04
C VAL A 688 9.54 -2.94 19.77
N ASP A 689 9.81 -3.76 20.77
CA ASP A 689 10.85 -4.81 20.79
C ASP A 689 10.27 -6.24 20.81
N ASN A 690 8.95 -6.36 20.63
CA ASN A 690 8.21 -7.62 20.78
C ASN A 690 8.39 -8.30 22.14
N SER A 691 8.63 -7.53 23.20
CA SER A 691 8.71 -8.03 24.57
C SER A 691 7.33 -8.35 25.14
N ALA A 692 7.31 -9.00 26.32
CA ALA A 692 6.08 -9.31 27.04
C ALA A 692 5.31 -8.05 27.44
N LEU A 693 3.99 -8.05 27.19
CA LEU A 693 3.12 -6.91 27.48
C LEU A 693 2.77 -6.86 28.97
N ARG A 694 3.37 -5.91 29.67
CA ARG A 694 3.06 -5.63 31.07
C ARG A 694 2.77 -4.15 31.26
N ASN A 695 1.78 -3.86 32.12
CA ASN A 695 1.44 -2.50 32.49
C ASN A 695 2.44 -1.95 33.54
N TYR A 696 2.31 -0.70 33.91
CA TYR A 696 3.14 -0.04 34.92
C TYR A 696 3.19 -0.76 36.27
N GLY A 697 2.14 -1.48 36.64
CA GLY A 697 2.06 -2.32 37.85
C GLY A 697 2.66 -3.72 37.69
N GLY A 698 3.25 -4.04 36.52
CA GLY A 698 3.80 -5.35 36.19
C GLY A 698 2.77 -6.41 35.84
N GLY A 699 1.46 -6.07 35.83
CA GLY A 699 0.37 -6.93 35.41
C GLY A 699 0.36 -7.19 33.90
N MET A 700 -0.04 -8.40 33.48
CA MET A 700 -0.13 -8.76 32.08
C MET A 700 -1.26 -7.99 31.40
N ILE A 701 -0.97 -7.44 30.20
CA ILE A 701 -1.97 -6.72 29.39
C ILE A 701 -2.69 -7.72 28.48
N TYR A 702 -4.02 -7.72 28.58
CA TYR A 702 -4.96 -8.46 27.74
C TYR A 702 -5.78 -7.52 26.87
N GLY A 703 -6.39 -8.02 25.82
CA GLY A 703 -7.34 -7.26 25.00
C GLY A 703 -8.49 -6.64 25.78
N SER A 704 -8.93 -7.26 26.88
CA SER A 704 -9.97 -6.76 27.79
C SER A 704 -9.52 -5.64 28.76
N GLY A 705 -8.24 -5.24 28.71
CA GLY A 705 -7.70 -4.14 29.49
C GLY A 705 -7.48 -2.89 28.64
N LEU A 706 -6.21 -2.43 28.61
CA LEU A 706 -5.80 -1.19 27.97
C LEU A 706 -6.35 -0.98 26.52
N PRO A 707 -6.31 -1.97 25.61
CA PRO A 707 -6.93 -1.78 24.28
C PRO A 707 -8.43 -1.50 24.33
N SER A 708 -9.18 -2.16 25.25
CA SER A 708 -10.63 -1.93 25.43
C SER A 708 -10.93 -0.56 26.04
N ASP A 709 -10.06 -0.08 26.96
CA ASP A 709 -10.17 1.27 27.54
C ASP A 709 -9.97 2.35 26.47
N ILE A 710 -8.97 2.17 25.58
CA ILE A 710 -8.71 3.07 24.46
C ILE A 710 -9.87 3.01 23.46
N TRP A 711 -10.33 1.80 23.11
CA TRP A 711 -11.44 1.61 22.17
C TRP A 711 -12.73 2.30 22.65
N LYS A 712 -13.08 2.09 23.92
CA LYS A 712 -14.26 2.71 24.51
C LYS A 712 -14.16 4.23 24.51
N ALA A 713 -13.02 4.79 24.92
CA ALA A 713 -12.81 6.23 24.95
C ALA A 713 -12.86 6.85 23.54
N THR A 714 -12.25 6.20 22.55
CA THR A 714 -12.32 6.62 21.14
C THR A 714 -13.75 6.61 20.63
N MET A 715 -14.48 5.50 20.81
CA MET A 715 -15.84 5.36 20.31
C MET A 715 -16.82 6.32 21.01
N ASP A 716 -16.72 6.47 22.32
CA ASP A 716 -17.56 7.40 23.09
C ASP A 716 -17.29 8.87 22.69
N GLY A 717 -16.04 9.23 22.46
CA GLY A 717 -15.64 10.57 22.02
C GLY A 717 -16.10 10.86 20.59
N ALA A 718 -15.78 9.98 19.65
CA ALA A 718 -16.13 10.13 18.23
C ALA A 718 -17.64 10.21 18.01
N LEU A 719 -18.41 9.39 18.72
CA LEU A 719 -19.87 9.28 18.57
C LEU A 719 -20.65 10.16 19.53
N SER A 720 -20.01 11.00 20.38
CA SER A 720 -20.72 11.89 21.30
C SER A 720 -21.62 12.86 20.52
N GLY A 721 -22.85 13.05 20.98
CA GLY A 721 -23.83 13.91 20.32
C GLY A 721 -24.45 13.36 19.02
N THR A 722 -24.03 12.19 18.54
CA THR A 722 -24.68 11.52 17.41
C THR A 722 -25.86 10.67 17.87
N ARG A 723 -26.78 10.36 16.96
CA ARG A 723 -27.95 9.52 17.22
C ARG A 723 -27.48 8.10 17.60
N ASN A 724 -28.19 7.45 18.56
CA ASN A 724 -28.05 6.02 18.81
C ASN A 724 -28.76 5.25 17.69
N GLU A 725 -28.01 4.44 16.96
CA GLU A 725 -28.50 3.55 15.91
C GLU A 725 -28.56 2.13 16.45
N THR A 726 -29.41 1.31 15.85
CA THR A 726 -29.59 -0.10 16.19
C THR A 726 -29.17 -0.97 15.03
N PHE A 727 -28.59 -2.13 15.33
CA PHE A 727 -28.25 -3.11 14.30
C PHE A 727 -29.48 -3.76 13.66
N PRO A 728 -29.39 -4.19 12.40
CA PRO A 728 -30.40 -5.00 11.76
C PRO A 728 -30.72 -6.28 12.56
N LYS A 729 -31.95 -6.77 12.45
CA LYS A 729 -32.29 -8.07 13.00
C LYS A 729 -31.72 -9.18 12.11
N PRO A 730 -30.99 -10.15 12.66
CA PRO A 730 -30.44 -11.22 11.88
C PRO A 730 -31.53 -12.12 11.25
N ALA A 731 -31.33 -12.48 10.00
CA ALA A 731 -32.11 -13.49 9.31
C ALA A 731 -31.70 -14.91 9.74
N PRO A 732 -32.62 -15.90 9.71
CA PRO A 732 -32.33 -17.25 10.17
C PRO A 732 -31.28 -17.98 9.33
N ILE A 733 -30.36 -18.68 9.99
CA ILE A 733 -29.47 -19.69 9.43
C ILE A 733 -29.88 -21.05 9.96
N LYS A 734 -30.27 -21.99 9.10
CA LYS A 734 -30.89 -23.28 9.47
C LYS A 734 -32.06 -23.13 10.47
N GLY A 735 -32.92 -22.12 10.27
CA GLY A 735 -34.09 -21.88 11.11
C GLY A 735 -33.80 -21.18 12.44
N GLN A 736 -32.55 -20.81 12.76
CA GLN A 736 -32.16 -20.14 13.99
C GLN A 736 -31.59 -18.73 13.66
N ALA A 737 -32.10 -17.72 14.33
CA ALA A 737 -31.68 -16.33 14.18
C ALA A 737 -31.20 -15.75 15.51
N GLY A 738 -30.09 -15.00 15.48
CA GLY A 738 -29.56 -14.35 16.67
C GLY A 738 -28.96 -15.30 17.69
N VAL A 739 -28.69 -14.78 18.90
CA VAL A 739 -28.10 -15.55 19.98
C VAL A 739 -29.17 -16.38 20.66
N PRO A 740 -29.07 -17.73 20.72
CA PRO A 740 -29.99 -18.56 21.47
C PRO A 740 -29.79 -18.39 22.98
N GLU A 741 -30.85 -18.63 23.76
CA GLU A 741 -30.70 -18.78 25.20
C GLU A 741 -29.81 -19.99 25.50
N TRP A 742 -28.79 -19.77 26.31
CA TRP A 742 -27.90 -20.82 26.78
C TRP A 742 -27.87 -20.80 28.31
N SER A 743 -28.10 -21.95 28.93
CA SER A 743 -27.90 -22.20 30.36
C SER A 743 -26.89 -23.32 30.52
N ALA A 744 -25.97 -23.17 31.47
CA ALA A 744 -25.04 -24.25 31.81
C ALA A 744 -25.86 -25.51 32.16
N PRO A 745 -25.49 -26.68 31.61
CA PRO A 745 -26.12 -27.93 32.03
C PRO A 745 -25.99 -28.07 33.53
N TYR A 746 -27.11 -28.36 34.19
CA TYR A 746 -27.10 -28.72 35.61
C TYR A 746 -26.29 -30.02 35.74
N THR A 747 -25.09 -29.92 36.29
CA THR A 747 -24.34 -31.08 36.80
C THR A 747 -24.78 -31.29 38.25
N PRO A 748 -25.57 -32.34 38.54
CA PRO A 748 -25.81 -32.70 39.95
C PRO A 748 -24.46 -32.89 40.61
N PRO A 749 -24.23 -32.41 41.82
CA PRO A 749 -23.00 -32.69 42.53
C PRO A 749 -22.86 -34.23 42.58
N THR A 750 -21.78 -34.71 41.95
CA THR A 750 -21.40 -36.10 42.05
C THR A 750 -21.08 -36.36 43.50
N THR A 751 -21.90 -37.15 44.16
CA THR A 751 -21.72 -37.62 45.58
C THR A 751 -20.40 -38.38 45.78
N ALA A 752 -19.64 -38.61 44.70
CA ALA A 752 -18.34 -39.27 44.75
C ALA A 752 -17.15 -38.30 44.87
N ASP A 753 -17.33 -36.99 44.61
CA ASP A 753 -16.27 -35.96 44.71
C ASP A 753 -16.59 -34.95 45.84
N SER A 754 -17.28 -35.36 46.89
CA SER A 754 -17.04 -34.70 48.18
C SER A 754 -15.58 -34.94 48.48
N PRO A 755 -14.65 -33.90 48.39
CA PRO A 755 -13.36 -34.08 48.97
C PRO A 755 -13.65 -34.53 50.42
N LEU A 756 -13.22 -35.72 50.81
CA LEU A 756 -12.99 -36.01 52.22
C LEU A 756 -12.25 -34.79 52.71
N LEU A 757 -12.97 -33.93 53.43
CA LEU A 757 -12.31 -32.80 54.09
C LEU A 757 -11.12 -33.46 54.79
N PRO A 758 -9.90 -32.98 54.54
CA PRO A 758 -8.75 -33.53 55.30
C PRO A 758 -9.18 -33.43 56.77
N PRO A 759 -8.91 -34.45 57.60
CA PRO A 759 -9.34 -34.48 59.00
C PRO A 759 -9.07 -33.06 59.54
N VAL A 760 -10.11 -32.43 60.09
CA VAL A 760 -9.99 -31.10 60.70
C VAL A 760 -8.92 -31.26 61.75
N VAL A 761 -7.70 -30.83 61.46
CA VAL A 761 -6.66 -30.67 62.42
C VAL A 761 -7.12 -29.51 63.27
N VAL A 762 -7.81 -29.85 64.38
CA VAL A 762 -8.15 -28.89 65.40
C VAL A 762 -6.82 -28.30 65.90
N ALA A 763 -6.56 -27.07 65.52
CA ALA A 763 -5.36 -26.37 65.95
C ALA A 763 -5.37 -26.41 67.47
N PRO A 764 -4.30 -26.81 68.10
CA PRO A 764 -4.30 -26.86 69.57
C PRO A 764 -4.58 -25.44 70.09
N THR A 765 -5.58 -25.35 70.99
CA THR A 765 -5.94 -24.09 71.68
C THR A 765 -4.82 -23.61 72.62
N GLN A 766 -3.80 -24.37 72.81
CA GLN A 766 -2.63 -24.09 73.63
C GLN A 766 -1.34 -24.60 72.91
N VAL A 767 -0.29 -23.86 72.96
CA VAL A 767 1.04 -24.22 72.44
C VAL A 767 1.98 -24.35 73.62
N GLU A 768 2.68 -25.51 73.71
CA GLU A 768 3.74 -25.73 74.72
C GLU A 768 5.03 -25.08 74.23
N ILE A 769 5.57 -24.08 74.98
CA ILE A 769 6.74 -23.32 74.61
C ILE A 769 8.00 -23.82 75.37
N LEU A 770 7.81 -24.57 76.46
CA LEU A 770 8.83 -25.28 77.20
C LEU A 770 8.18 -26.50 77.88
N PRO A 771 8.92 -27.59 78.19
CA PRO A 771 8.33 -28.74 78.83
C PRO A 771 7.53 -28.35 80.10
N GLY A 772 6.21 -28.50 80.05
CA GLY A 772 5.28 -28.21 81.14
C GLY A 772 4.74 -26.79 81.20
N ILE A 773 5.07 -25.90 80.23
CA ILE A 773 4.55 -24.51 80.17
C ILE A 773 3.76 -24.35 78.85
N THR A 774 2.43 -24.22 78.95
CA THR A 774 1.49 -24.00 77.80
C THR A 774 0.95 -22.55 77.86
N ILE A 775 0.85 -21.92 76.68
CA ILE A 775 0.10 -20.64 76.56
C ILE A 775 -1.09 -20.79 75.64
N PRO A 776 -2.20 -20.15 75.96
CA PRO A 776 -3.36 -20.15 75.06
C PRO A 776 -3.02 -19.32 73.78
N VAL A 777 -3.48 -19.81 72.60
CA VAL A 777 -3.36 -19.07 71.32
C VAL A 777 -4.46 -18.01 71.26
N PRO A 778 -4.14 -16.71 71.24
CA PRO A 778 -5.18 -15.66 71.22
C PRO A 778 -6.01 -15.76 69.93
N GLY A 779 -7.33 -15.77 70.00
CA GLY A 779 -8.25 -15.64 68.87
C GLY A 779 -8.94 -16.93 68.42
N ILE A 780 -8.63 -18.09 68.99
CA ILE A 780 -9.34 -19.35 68.68
C ILE A 780 -10.39 -19.61 69.80
N GLN A 781 -11.68 -19.43 69.43
CA GLN A 781 -12.76 -19.87 70.30
C GLN A 781 -13.05 -21.35 70.04
N PRO A 782 -13.32 -22.18 71.06
CA PRO A 782 -13.76 -23.55 70.84
C PRO A 782 -15.10 -23.54 70.11
N ALA A 783 -15.24 -24.38 69.08
CA ALA A 783 -16.50 -24.57 68.40
C ALA A 783 -17.50 -25.15 69.40
N PRO A 784 -18.82 -24.77 69.25
CA PRO A 784 -19.88 -25.24 70.13
C PRO A 784 -20.08 -26.76 70.11
#